data_2f7ae4c2a3b1b2e5250b64a437b0d271
#
_entry.id   2f7ae4c2a3b1b2e5250b64a437b0d271
#
_cell.length_a   1.000
_cell.length_b   1.000
_cell.length_c   1.000
_cell.angle_alpha   90.00
_cell.angle_beta   90.00
_cell.angle_gamma   90.00
#
_symmetry.space_group_name_H-M   'P 1'
#
loop_
_entity.id
_entity.type
_entity.pdbx_description
1 polymer ?
#
loop_
_entity_poly.entity_id
_entity_poly.type
_entity_poly.pdbx_seq_one_letter_code
_entity_poly.pdbx_strand_id
1 'polypeptide(L)'
;MKITKKTSKVQQFYDQLARAAFADPFSFLGPYIPAEQGALRVWMPGADNVALVVEGQARVALEREGEGGFVLKDGRNLRFTRYQLAVDWAGTEQLLDDPYQYHGLYAEYEDLHTPKQMYHHMGAQFVTLERDGKMVSGVRFLVYAPHAAACSLIGAFNHWDGRRHPMQRLDYGIWGIFIPGLPEGTQYKFELKGPHGEGLPHKADPWGFYAEQYPSFASVTYDHRRYQWQDTAWQQRPVTEKRKQALSFYELHVGSWKRGENGEFLNYRELADQLVPYLVEMGYTHVELMPVAEHPFYGSWGYQPVGLFAPTSRYGSPDDFKYFVDLCHQAGIGVVLDWVPAHFPSDSHGLANFDGTPLFHDPDPRRGWHQDWNSYIYDLGREHVRRFLVANALYWFEMFHIDGIRVDAVASMLYLDYSRSHDQWIPNVDGGRENYDAIATFKWMNEEVYKHFPNAMTIAEESTAFPGVSAPTFMGGLGFGFKWNMGWMHDSLSYIKEDPVHRKYHHNTLTFPLIYAFSENYVLSLSHDEVVYGKRSLMYKMPGDEWQQTANLRAYLGYMYGQPGKKLNFMGTELGQTAEWDHDGQLQWFLTQFERHAGIQRLVRDLNHLYQAQTALHQLDCDPRGFEWRLQDNADLSVIAHERMDEAGNRVLVITNFTPVPQQAFRLGVPKTGKYRLLLNTDAKQYNGSDYPVLQDVSTEAISSEGLKQSLLLSVPPLATLFYQWTAK
;
A
#
# COMPACT_ATOMS: atom_id res chain seq x y z
N MET A 1 33.31 -21.67 54.42
CA MET A 1 32.20 -20.75 54.57
C MET A 1 32.49 -19.52 53.68
N LYS A 2 31.98 -19.48 52.42
CA LYS A 2 32.16 -18.34 51.53
C LYS A 2 31.20 -17.26 52.00
N ILE A 3 31.70 -16.19 52.58
CA ILE A 3 30.93 -14.98 52.87
C ILE A 3 30.60 -14.33 51.53
N THR A 4 29.40 -14.53 51.01
CA THR A 4 28.85 -13.75 49.92
C THR A 4 28.64 -12.32 50.39
N LYS A 5 29.56 -11.40 50.04
CA LYS A 5 29.33 -9.95 50.23
C LYS A 5 27.99 -9.61 49.57
N LYS A 6 27.00 -9.18 50.33
CA LYS A 6 25.76 -8.60 49.80
C LYS A 6 26.15 -7.40 48.93
N THR A 7 26.03 -7.53 47.61
CA THR A 7 26.24 -6.43 46.67
C THR A 7 25.29 -5.29 47.03
N SER A 8 25.78 -4.04 47.10
CA SER A 8 24.92 -2.89 47.38
C SER A 8 23.87 -2.73 46.27
N LYS A 9 22.69 -2.15 46.62
CA LYS A 9 21.66 -1.86 45.62
C LYS A 9 22.21 -1.01 44.45
N VAL A 10 23.07 -0.05 44.74
CA VAL A 10 23.76 0.81 43.77
C VAL A 10 24.60 -0.04 42.80
N GLN A 11 25.38 -0.99 43.29
CA GLN A 11 26.16 -1.87 42.43
C GLN A 11 25.29 -2.77 41.57
N GLN A 12 24.15 -3.22 42.08
CA GLN A 12 23.19 -4.02 41.29
C GLN A 12 22.62 -3.23 40.11
N PHE A 13 22.32 -1.94 40.27
CA PHE A 13 21.87 -1.06 39.21
C PHE A 13 22.95 -0.86 38.14
N TYR A 14 24.19 -0.61 38.55
CA TYR A 14 25.30 -0.49 37.58
C TYR A 14 25.57 -1.80 36.84
N ASP A 15 25.44 -2.95 37.49
CA ASP A 15 25.56 -4.26 36.85
C ASP A 15 24.45 -4.49 35.80
N GLN A 16 23.23 -3.99 36.03
CA GLN A 16 22.13 -4.05 35.04
C GLN A 16 22.39 -3.08 33.89
N LEU A 17 22.81 -1.85 34.16
CA LEU A 17 23.17 -0.88 33.11
C LEU A 17 24.32 -1.41 32.24
N ALA A 18 25.36 -2.00 32.84
CA ALA A 18 26.48 -2.58 32.11
C ALA A 18 26.08 -3.73 31.17
N ARG A 19 24.91 -4.33 31.36
CA ARG A 19 24.36 -5.41 30.49
C ARG A 19 23.25 -4.93 29.58
N ALA A 20 22.95 -3.63 29.55
CA ALA A 20 21.76 -3.06 28.89
C ALA A 20 20.46 -3.81 29.30
N ALA A 21 20.31 -4.12 30.58
CA ALA A 21 19.23 -4.96 31.12
C ALA A 21 18.44 -4.24 32.23
N PHE A 22 18.48 -2.90 32.27
CA PHE A 22 17.79 -2.11 33.29
C PHE A 22 16.50 -1.53 32.72
N ALA A 23 15.36 -1.95 33.29
CA ALA A 23 14.03 -1.60 32.81
C ALA A 23 13.53 -0.21 33.22
N ASP A 24 14.10 0.37 34.29
CA ASP A 24 13.68 1.67 34.80
C ASP A 24 14.90 2.56 35.14
N PRO A 25 15.65 3.00 34.12
CA PRO A 25 16.84 3.81 34.31
C PRO A 25 16.56 5.14 35.02
N PHE A 26 15.37 5.70 34.84
CA PHE A 26 14.97 6.97 35.45
C PHE A 26 14.77 6.87 36.98
N SER A 27 14.62 5.68 37.53
CA SER A 27 14.61 5.49 39.00
C SER A 27 15.99 5.59 39.62
N PHE A 28 17.06 5.61 38.81
CA PHE A 28 18.44 5.60 39.27
C PHE A 28 19.32 6.68 38.64
N LEU A 29 19.12 7.00 37.36
CA LEU A 29 19.83 8.02 36.57
C LEU A 29 19.08 9.35 36.58
N GLY A 30 19.82 10.45 36.41
CA GLY A 30 19.27 11.80 36.40
C GLY A 30 18.99 12.37 37.81
N PRO A 31 18.25 13.49 37.91
CA PRO A 31 18.06 14.24 39.15
C PRO A 31 16.80 13.83 39.94
N TYR A 32 16.10 12.76 39.59
CA TYR A 32 14.78 12.41 40.13
C TYR A 32 14.79 11.39 41.28
N ILE A 33 15.93 11.10 41.82
CA ILE A 33 16.05 10.10 42.91
C ILE A 33 15.18 10.48 44.10
N PRO A 34 14.54 9.51 44.80
CA PRO A 34 13.73 9.79 45.99
C PRO A 34 14.44 10.73 46.97
N ALA A 35 13.68 11.66 47.55
CA ALA A 35 14.16 12.81 48.29
C ALA A 35 15.21 12.51 49.41
N GLU A 36 15.34 11.27 49.83
CA GLU A 36 16.27 10.84 50.87
C GLU A 36 17.74 10.72 50.42
N GLN A 37 18.01 10.67 49.11
CA GLN A 37 19.36 10.46 48.57
C GLN A 37 19.96 11.65 47.81
N GLY A 38 19.15 12.55 47.28
CA GLY A 38 19.54 13.85 46.71
C GLY A 38 20.72 13.89 45.74
N ALA A 39 21.10 12.76 45.14
CA ALA A 39 22.25 12.64 44.27
C ALA A 39 21.85 12.70 42.79
N LEU A 40 22.65 13.35 41.96
CA LEU A 40 22.60 13.17 40.51
C LEU A 40 23.50 11.98 40.14
N ARG A 41 22.97 10.96 39.45
CA ARG A 41 23.76 9.87 38.90
C ARG A 41 23.74 9.89 37.37
N VAL A 42 24.89 9.67 36.80
CA VAL A 42 25.14 9.65 35.37
C VAL A 42 25.84 8.34 34.99
N TRP A 43 25.43 7.72 33.89
CA TRP A 43 26.03 6.53 33.36
C TRP A 43 26.69 6.82 32.02
N MET A 44 28.03 6.82 32.01
CA MET A 44 28.88 7.08 30.84
C MET A 44 29.97 6.02 30.73
N PRO A 45 29.65 4.81 30.26
CA PRO A 45 30.62 3.71 30.18
C PRO A 45 31.77 4.08 29.23
N GLY A 46 32.99 3.93 29.71
CA GLY A 46 34.21 4.29 28.99
C GLY A 46 34.64 5.75 29.08
N ALA A 47 33.91 6.64 29.76
CA ALA A 47 34.36 8.00 30.01
C ALA A 47 35.44 8.05 31.07
N ASP A 48 36.44 8.92 30.90
CA ASP A 48 37.48 9.15 31.87
C ASP A 48 37.00 10.07 32.98
N ASN A 49 36.33 11.17 32.64
CA ASN A 49 35.79 12.14 33.55
C ASN A 49 34.43 12.65 33.08
N VAL A 50 33.60 13.07 34.02
CA VAL A 50 32.32 13.75 33.75
C VAL A 50 32.18 14.96 34.68
N ALA A 51 31.81 16.09 34.10
CA ALA A 51 31.50 17.29 34.86
C ALA A 51 30.11 17.82 34.51
N LEU A 52 29.39 18.30 35.52
CA LEU A 52 28.12 19.01 35.38
C LEU A 52 28.38 20.43 34.88
N VAL A 53 27.60 20.87 33.94
CA VAL A 53 27.61 22.21 33.35
C VAL A 53 26.21 22.81 33.47
N VAL A 54 26.06 23.82 34.33
CA VAL A 54 24.84 24.63 34.45
C VAL A 54 25.19 26.04 33.94
N GLU A 55 24.31 26.63 33.15
CA GLU A 55 24.53 27.96 32.58
C GLU A 55 24.70 29.00 33.66
N GLY A 56 25.72 29.84 33.52
CA GLY A 56 26.06 30.88 34.50
C GLY A 56 26.71 30.38 35.81
N GLN A 57 27.01 29.08 35.91
CA GLN A 57 27.66 28.50 37.10
C GLN A 57 29.02 27.87 36.73
N ALA A 58 29.87 27.71 37.74
CA ALA A 58 31.12 26.97 37.57
C ALA A 58 30.86 25.50 37.33
N ARG A 59 31.69 24.87 36.49
CA ARG A 59 31.63 23.41 36.24
C ARG A 59 31.88 22.63 37.55
N VAL A 60 31.15 21.56 37.76
CA VAL A 60 31.28 20.69 38.95
C VAL A 60 31.66 19.29 38.50
N ALA A 61 32.86 18.83 38.85
CA ALA A 61 33.28 17.45 38.57
C ALA A 61 32.42 16.44 39.35
N LEU A 62 31.99 15.36 38.69
CA LEU A 62 31.31 14.23 39.32
C LEU A 62 32.34 13.24 39.86
N GLU A 63 32.06 12.65 40.99
CA GLU A 63 32.86 11.56 41.57
C GLU A 63 32.57 10.25 40.78
N ARG A 64 33.60 9.46 40.51
CA ARG A 64 33.42 8.12 39.90
C ARG A 64 32.76 7.16 40.89
N GLU A 65 31.67 6.52 40.52
CA GLU A 65 30.94 5.55 41.33
C GLU A 65 30.81 4.22 40.55
N GLY A 66 31.81 3.36 40.65
CA GLY A 66 31.88 2.10 39.88
C GLY A 66 32.43 2.28 38.47
N GLU A 67 32.33 1.20 37.64
CA GLU A 67 32.80 1.19 36.28
C GLU A 67 31.74 1.84 35.36
N GLY A 68 32.02 3.04 34.86
CA GLY A 68 31.15 3.81 33.98
C GLY A 68 30.11 4.69 34.72
N GLY A 69 29.96 4.59 36.03
CA GLY A 69 29.08 5.43 36.82
C GLY A 69 29.77 6.68 37.37
N PHE A 70 29.03 7.78 37.43
CA PHE A 70 29.47 9.05 38.02
C PHE A 70 28.35 9.63 38.90
N VAL A 71 28.71 10.28 40.01
CA VAL A 71 27.73 10.80 40.96
C VAL A 71 28.11 12.21 41.46
N LEU A 72 27.10 13.06 41.59
CA LEU A 72 27.14 14.27 42.37
C LEU A 72 26.26 14.05 43.63
N LYS A 73 26.87 14.00 44.81
CA LYS A 73 26.20 13.61 46.05
C LYS A 73 25.12 14.59 46.53
N ASP A 74 25.23 15.87 46.16
CA ASP A 74 24.21 16.87 46.43
C ASP A 74 23.66 17.47 45.11
N GLY A 75 22.75 16.76 44.49
CA GLY A 75 22.08 17.13 43.27
C GLY A 75 20.62 17.62 43.43
N ARG A 76 20.18 17.88 44.67
CA ARG A 76 18.76 18.19 44.99
C ARG A 76 18.22 19.40 44.24
N ASN A 77 19.03 20.42 44.00
CA ASN A 77 18.64 21.64 43.28
C ASN A 77 18.51 21.45 41.75
N LEU A 78 18.96 20.31 41.21
CA LEU A 78 18.96 20.03 39.77
C LEU A 78 17.63 19.49 39.23
N ARG A 79 16.66 19.16 40.11
CA ARG A 79 15.40 18.57 39.71
C ARG A 79 14.65 19.37 38.62
N PHE A 80 14.74 20.69 38.70
CA PHE A 80 14.06 21.60 37.77
C PHE A 80 15.04 22.39 36.88
N THR A 81 16.34 22.31 37.17
CA THR A 81 17.39 23.04 36.47
C THR A 81 17.84 22.26 35.24
N ARG A 82 17.95 22.95 34.09
CA ARG A 82 18.57 22.39 32.90
C ARG A 82 20.08 22.36 33.07
N TYR A 83 20.67 21.21 32.75
CA TYR A 83 22.13 21.04 32.76
C TYR A 83 22.61 20.26 31.56
N GLN A 84 23.92 20.35 31.30
CA GLN A 84 24.66 19.53 30.35
C GLN A 84 25.77 18.79 31.05
N LEU A 85 26.31 17.77 30.40
CA LEU A 85 27.45 16.97 30.89
C LEU A 85 28.63 17.22 29.97
N ALA A 86 29.74 17.70 30.53
CA ALA A 86 31.03 17.71 29.87
C ALA A 86 31.69 16.34 30.13
N VAL A 87 31.79 15.53 29.11
CA VAL A 87 32.28 14.14 29.19
C VAL A 87 33.60 14.06 28.46
N ASP A 88 34.65 13.59 29.17
CA ASP A 88 35.99 13.37 28.63
C ASP A 88 36.16 11.91 28.20
N TRP A 89 36.51 11.73 26.93
CA TRP A 89 36.83 10.47 26.33
C TRP A 89 38.27 10.46 25.83
N ALA A 90 39.19 9.90 26.58
CA ALA A 90 40.62 9.84 26.23
C ALA A 90 41.22 11.20 25.82
N GLY A 91 40.88 12.26 26.56
CA GLY A 91 41.34 13.62 26.32
C GLY A 91 40.51 14.41 25.29
N THR A 92 39.40 13.86 24.78
CA THR A 92 38.44 14.59 23.95
C THR A 92 37.16 14.88 24.72
N GLU A 93 36.91 16.16 25.00
CA GLU A 93 35.71 16.59 25.70
C GLU A 93 34.52 16.75 24.77
N GLN A 94 33.36 16.20 25.14
CA GLN A 94 32.07 16.43 24.49
C GLN A 94 31.08 17.04 25.48
N LEU A 95 30.30 18.01 25.02
CA LEU A 95 29.19 18.57 25.80
C LEU A 95 27.89 17.90 25.35
N LEU A 96 27.24 17.17 26.26
CA LEU A 96 26.04 16.39 26.00
C LEU A 96 24.88 16.87 26.85
N ASP A 97 23.69 16.91 26.32
CA ASP A 97 22.44 16.99 27.09
C ASP A 97 22.13 15.61 27.65
N ASP A 98 21.86 15.50 28.95
CA ASP A 98 21.51 14.23 29.58
C ASP A 98 20.03 13.89 29.32
N PRO A 99 19.70 12.79 28.62
CA PRO A 99 18.30 12.39 28.36
C PRO A 99 17.52 12.17 29.68
N TYR A 100 18.18 11.72 30.75
CA TYR A 100 17.54 11.34 31.99
C TYR A 100 17.08 12.53 32.85
N GLN A 101 17.38 13.76 32.44
CA GLN A 101 16.79 14.96 33.07
C GLN A 101 15.34 15.24 32.61
N TYR A 102 14.85 14.56 31.57
CA TYR A 102 13.52 14.81 30.97
C TYR A 102 12.45 13.81 31.40
N HIS A 103 12.63 13.17 32.54
CA HIS A 103 11.67 12.21 33.11
C HIS A 103 10.25 12.78 33.18
N GLY A 104 9.28 12.03 32.64
CA GLY A 104 7.86 12.38 32.65
C GLY A 104 7.43 13.48 31.65
N LEU A 105 8.36 14.26 31.09
CA LEU A 105 8.02 15.36 30.19
C LEU A 105 7.63 14.91 28.77
N TYR A 106 7.98 13.68 28.39
CA TYR A 106 7.68 13.12 27.06
C TYR A 106 6.61 12.03 27.08
N ALA A 107 6.03 11.74 28.25
CA ALA A 107 5.10 10.64 28.46
C ALA A 107 3.63 10.99 28.14
N GLU A 108 3.36 12.15 27.54
CA GLU A 108 2.02 12.53 27.08
C GLU A 108 1.64 11.70 25.84
N TYR A 109 0.96 10.59 26.09
CA TYR A 109 0.44 9.67 25.06
C TYR A 109 -0.99 9.24 25.42
N GLU A 110 -1.82 10.21 25.82
CA GLU A 110 -3.14 9.95 26.38
C GLU A 110 -4.12 9.25 25.43
N ASP A 111 -3.87 9.21 24.10
CA ASP A 111 -4.81 8.64 23.14
C ASP A 111 -4.22 7.58 22.19
N LEU A 112 -3.40 6.66 22.71
CA LEU A 112 -2.93 5.50 21.96
C LEU A 112 -4.02 4.44 21.69
N HIS A 113 -5.25 4.68 22.12
CA HIS A 113 -6.40 3.83 21.83
C HIS A 113 -7.05 4.15 20.49
N THR A 114 -6.85 5.36 19.96
CA THR A 114 -7.39 5.80 18.68
C THR A 114 -6.37 5.58 17.57
N PRO A 115 -6.62 4.71 16.57
CA PRO A 115 -5.65 4.40 15.52
C PRO A 115 -5.07 5.65 14.83
N LYS A 116 -5.90 6.66 14.58
CA LYS A 116 -5.47 7.92 13.94
C LYS A 116 -4.46 8.71 14.78
N GLN A 117 -4.44 8.55 16.10
CA GLN A 117 -3.50 9.25 16.97
C GLN A 117 -2.19 8.47 17.16
N MET A 118 -2.21 7.15 16.95
CA MET A 118 -1.06 6.31 17.27
C MET A 118 0.21 6.72 16.51
N TYR A 119 0.14 6.99 15.22
CA TYR A 119 1.32 7.37 14.42
C TYR A 119 1.81 8.81 14.66
N HIS A 120 1.06 9.62 15.39
CA HIS A 120 1.53 10.93 15.89
C HIS A 120 2.34 10.82 17.18
N HIS A 121 2.27 9.66 17.85
CA HIS A 121 2.93 9.44 19.14
C HIS A 121 3.98 8.34 19.08
N MET A 122 3.70 7.21 18.44
CA MET A 122 4.62 6.07 18.35
C MET A 122 5.77 6.34 17.38
N GLY A 123 6.84 5.55 17.51
CA GLY A 123 8.04 5.73 16.69
C GLY A 123 8.89 6.92 17.11
N ALA A 124 9.65 7.46 16.18
CA ALA A 124 10.53 8.61 16.38
C ALA A 124 9.81 9.92 16.03
N GLN A 125 9.44 10.71 17.04
CA GLN A 125 8.71 11.98 16.87
C GLN A 125 9.58 13.18 17.23
N PHE A 126 9.67 14.18 16.36
CA PHE A 126 10.31 15.46 16.65
C PHE A 126 9.42 16.30 17.56
N VAL A 127 9.85 16.51 18.78
CA VAL A 127 9.13 17.26 19.79
C VAL A 127 10.00 18.34 20.41
N THR A 128 9.36 19.35 20.98
CA THR A 128 10.03 20.41 21.75
C THR A 128 9.44 20.43 23.14
N LEU A 129 10.28 20.23 24.14
CA LEU A 129 9.92 20.18 25.55
C LEU A 129 10.41 21.43 26.27
N GLU A 130 9.66 21.92 27.24
CA GLU A 130 10.10 22.97 28.11
C GLU A 130 10.87 22.40 29.31
N ARG A 131 12.05 22.96 29.58
CA ARG A 131 12.81 22.66 30.80
C ARG A 131 13.52 23.89 31.30
N ASP A 132 13.27 24.24 32.56
CA ASP A 132 13.88 25.42 33.23
C ASP A 132 13.63 26.72 32.41
N GLY A 133 12.39 26.91 31.93
CA GLY A 133 12.00 28.05 31.10
C GLY A 133 12.62 28.06 29.70
N LYS A 134 13.33 27.00 29.28
CA LYS A 134 13.96 26.89 27.97
C LYS A 134 13.29 25.80 27.13
N MET A 135 13.07 26.11 25.86
CA MET A 135 12.57 25.13 24.88
C MET A 135 13.74 24.28 24.39
N VAL A 136 13.60 22.97 24.44
CA VAL A 136 14.59 21.99 24.00
C VAL A 136 13.96 21.07 22.96
N SER A 137 14.43 21.20 21.72
CA SER A 137 14.01 20.32 20.63
C SER A 137 14.83 19.05 20.60
N GLY A 138 14.21 17.96 20.20
CA GLY A 138 14.84 16.64 20.09
C GLY A 138 13.87 15.61 19.53
N VAL A 139 14.23 14.36 19.66
CA VAL A 139 13.41 13.23 19.18
C VAL A 139 12.95 12.37 20.35
N ARG A 140 11.65 12.18 20.45
CA ARG A 140 11.01 11.22 21.35
C ARG A 140 10.85 9.89 20.63
N PHE A 141 11.27 8.80 21.26
CA PHE A 141 11.11 7.43 20.77
C PHE A 141 10.13 6.69 21.67
N LEU A 142 9.09 6.12 21.09
CA LEU A 142 8.14 5.24 21.76
C LEU A 142 8.00 3.93 20.98
N VAL A 143 8.13 2.79 21.66
CA VAL A 143 7.95 1.46 21.07
C VAL A 143 7.15 0.55 21.98
N TYR A 144 6.24 -0.24 21.40
CA TYR A 144 5.42 -1.21 22.12
C TYR A 144 6.12 -2.56 22.16
N ALA A 145 6.54 -2.99 23.37
CA ALA A 145 7.21 -4.26 23.60
C ALA A 145 6.88 -4.77 25.03
N PRO A 146 5.62 -5.21 25.26
CA PRO A 146 5.10 -5.44 26.61
C PRO A 146 5.80 -6.57 27.36
N HIS A 147 6.37 -7.55 26.66
CA HIS A 147 7.02 -8.72 27.27
C HIS A 147 8.54 -8.57 27.36
N ALA A 148 9.13 -7.53 26.76
CA ALA A 148 10.56 -7.27 26.89
C ALA A 148 10.95 -7.00 28.36
N ALA A 149 12.05 -7.60 28.81
CA ALA A 149 12.62 -7.33 30.14
C ALA A 149 13.38 -6.00 30.17
N ALA A 150 13.96 -5.56 29.06
CA ALA A 150 14.62 -4.27 28.89
C ALA A 150 14.63 -3.86 27.41
N CYS A 151 14.68 -2.55 27.17
CA CYS A 151 14.81 -1.95 25.85
C CYS A 151 15.84 -0.83 25.90
N SER A 152 16.70 -0.74 24.90
CA SER A 152 17.65 0.35 24.71
C SER A 152 17.58 0.91 23.31
N LEU A 153 17.71 2.23 23.17
CA LEU A 153 17.86 2.90 21.89
C LEU A 153 19.33 2.88 21.47
N ILE A 154 19.60 2.41 20.26
CA ILE A 154 20.96 2.36 19.69
C ILE A 154 21.01 3.07 18.33
N GLY A 155 22.13 3.69 18.03
CA GLY A 155 22.36 4.40 16.77
C GLY A 155 23.79 4.93 16.66
N ALA A 156 24.09 5.62 15.57
CA ALA A 156 25.40 6.23 15.37
C ALA A 156 25.76 7.23 16.49
N PHE A 157 24.77 7.93 17.03
CA PHE A 157 24.91 8.92 18.11
C PHE A 157 25.42 8.33 19.44
N ASN A 158 25.34 7.02 19.63
CA ASN A 158 25.83 6.32 20.82
C ASN A 158 26.71 5.12 20.49
N HIS A 159 27.26 5.08 19.27
CA HIS A 159 28.13 4.01 18.77
C HIS A 159 27.46 2.62 18.76
N TRP A 160 26.13 2.58 18.61
CA TRP A 160 25.32 1.35 18.64
C TRP A 160 25.45 0.55 19.95
N ASP A 161 25.73 1.26 21.06
CA ASP A 161 25.92 0.66 22.39
C ASP A 161 24.67 0.83 23.24
N GLY A 162 23.90 -0.26 23.43
CA GLY A 162 22.65 -0.28 24.19
C GLY A 162 22.80 0.06 25.66
N ARG A 163 24.02 0.03 26.22
CA ARG A 163 24.30 0.45 27.58
C ARG A 163 24.11 1.95 27.79
N ARG A 164 24.26 2.76 26.70
CA ARG A 164 24.30 4.23 26.80
C ARG A 164 22.92 4.89 26.87
N HIS A 165 21.90 4.29 26.26
CA HIS A 165 20.56 4.85 26.25
C HIS A 165 19.48 3.80 26.57
N PRO A 166 19.52 3.18 27.77
CA PRO A 166 18.40 2.34 28.21
C PRO A 166 17.14 3.19 28.33
N MET A 167 16.03 2.64 27.82
CA MET A 167 14.72 3.27 27.76
C MET A 167 13.92 2.98 29.05
N GLN A 168 13.02 3.86 29.38
CA GLN A 168 12.08 3.68 30.48
C GLN A 168 10.91 2.82 30.04
N ARG A 169 10.54 1.84 30.87
CA ARG A 169 9.26 1.16 30.74
C ARG A 169 8.15 2.08 31.27
N LEU A 170 7.24 2.44 30.36
CA LEU A 170 6.07 3.23 30.64
C LEU A 170 4.84 2.33 30.82
N ASP A 171 3.66 2.92 31.03
CA ASP A 171 2.42 2.17 31.14
C ASP A 171 2.08 1.44 29.81
N TYR A 172 1.19 0.46 29.90
CA TYR A 172 0.68 -0.32 28.76
C TYR A 172 1.74 -1.09 27.93
N GLY A 173 2.94 -1.32 28.47
CA GLY A 173 4.01 -2.07 27.78
C GLY A 173 4.77 -1.26 26.74
N ILE A 174 4.71 0.06 26.84
CA ILE A 174 5.47 0.98 26.00
C ILE A 174 6.83 1.25 26.64
N TRP A 175 7.85 1.43 25.81
CA TRP A 175 9.18 1.89 26.19
C TRP A 175 9.43 3.25 25.57
N GLY A 176 10.01 4.17 26.33
CA GLY A 176 10.21 5.54 25.87
C GLY A 176 11.52 6.17 26.33
N ILE A 177 12.05 7.07 25.48
CA ILE A 177 13.15 7.98 25.80
C ILE A 177 13.05 9.24 24.91
N PHE A 178 13.50 10.37 25.44
CA PHE A 178 13.69 11.60 24.66
C PHE A 178 15.19 11.88 24.53
N ILE A 179 15.66 12.07 23.30
CA ILE A 179 17.06 12.41 23.00
C ILE A 179 17.10 13.88 22.55
N PRO A 180 17.59 14.78 23.40
CA PRO A 180 17.70 16.21 23.07
C PRO A 180 18.68 16.45 21.93
N GLY A 181 18.34 17.38 21.03
CA GLY A 181 19.24 17.83 19.97
C GLY A 181 19.54 16.80 18.89
N LEU A 182 18.87 15.66 18.87
CA LEU A 182 19.08 14.63 17.85
C LEU A 182 18.57 15.15 16.50
N PRO A 183 19.39 15.15 15.43
CA PRO A 183 18.99 15.67 14.13
C PRO A 183 18.13 14.67 13.34
N GLU A 184 17.43 15.21 12.33
CA GLU A 184 16.80 14.40 11.28
C GLU A 184 17.85 13.62 10.48
N GLY A 185 17.46 12.48 9.92
CA GLY A 185 18.36 11.61 9.16
C GLY A 185 19.22 10.71 10.06
N THR A 186 18.99 10.70 11.37
CA THR A 186 19.73 9.83 12.31
C THR A 186 19.24 8.40 12.23
N GLN A 187 20.17 7.47 12.00
CA GLN A 187 19.91 6.03 12.02
C GLN A 187 19.81 5.51 13.45
N TYR A 188 18.80 4.65 13.70
CA TYR A 188 18.57 4.03 14.98
C TYR A 188 17.94 2.65 14.87
N LYS A 189 18.07 1.85 15.96
CA LYS A 189 17.44 0.55 16.17
C LYS A 189 17.08 0.39 17.63
N PHE A 190 16.33 -0.65 17.96
CA PHE A 190 16.08 -1.07 19.33
C PHE A 190 16.90 -2.32 19.65
N GLU A 191 17.63 -2.30 20.77
CA GLU A 191 18.21 -3.47 21.42
C GLU A 191 17.27 -3.93 22.52
N LEU A 192 16.66 -5.11 22.33
CA LEU A 192 15.69 -5.68 23.27
C LEU A 192 16.30 -6.87 24.01
N LYS A 193 15.91 -7.00 25.27
CA LYS A 193 16.06 -8.24 26.05
C LYS A 193 14.70 -8.92 26.16
N GLY A 194 14.64 -10.19 25.77
CA GLY A 194 13.41 -10.97 25.84
C GLY A 194 12.91 -11.19 27.26
N PRO A 195 11.77 -11.88 27.44
CA PRO A 195 11.11 -12.04 28.74
C PRO A 195 11.98 -12.65 29.84
N HIS A 196 12.99 -13.43 29.47
CA HIS A 196 13.92 -14.08 30.40
C HIS A 196 15.28 -13.37 30.50
N GLY A 197 15.39 -12.16 29.90
CA GLY A 197 16.64 -11.38 29.90
C GLY A 197 17.64 -11.79 28.81
N GLU A 198 17.25 -12.69 27.90
CA GLU A 198 18.06 -13.08 26.75
C GLU A 198 18.18 -11.94 25.73
N GLY A 199 19.33 -11.82 25.08
CA GLY A 199 19.54 -10.85 24.01
C GLY A 199 18.77 -11.25 22.75
N LEU A 200 18.00 -10.32 22.18
CA LEU A 200 17.31 -10.50 20.91
C LEU A 200 18.11 -9.87 19.76
N PRO A 201 17.87 -10.27 18.50
CA PRO A 201 18.36 -9.51 17.37
C PRO A 201 17.93 -8.05 17.44
N HIS A 202 18.78 -7.12 16.99
CA HIS A 202 18.41 -5.70 16.93
C HIS A 202 17.17 -5.53 16.04
N LYS A 203 16.23 -4.70 16.48
CA LYS A 203 14.95 -4.49 15.81
C LYS A 203 14.91 -3.13 15.12
N ALA A 204 14.39 -3.10 13.90
CA ALA A 204 13.90 -1.88 13.29
C ALA A 204 12.66 -1.37 14.06
N ASP A 205 12.35 -0.10 13.94
CA ASP A 205 11.15 0.46 14.55
C ASP A 205 9.90 0.02 13.77
N PRO A 206 8.92 -0.65 14.39
CA PRO A 206 7.66 -0.99 13.75
C PRO A 206 6.90 0.23 13.21
N TRP A 207 7.10 1.41 13.78
CA TRP A 207 6.52 2.70 13.43
C TRP A 207 7.50 3.60 12.67
N GLY A 208 8.62 3.06 12.18
CA GLY A 208 9.64 3.83 11.48
C GLY A 208 9.10 4.47 10.20
N PHE A 209 9.21 5.80 10.05
CA PHE A 209 8.68 6.57 8.91
C PHE A 209 9.65 6.65 7.74
N TYR A 210 10.89 6.30 7.95
CA TYR A 210 11.95 6.23 6.95
C TYR A 210 12.91 5.10 7.32
N ALA A 211 13.43 4.39 6.34
CA ALA A 211 14.33 3.26 6.51
C ALA A 211 15.66 3.51 5.81
N GLU A 212 16.70 2.91 6.35
CA GLU A 212 18.00 2.78 5.69
C GLU A 212 17.85 1.87 4.46
N GLN A 213 18.64 2.13 3.43
CA GLN A 213 18.59 1.33 2.22
C GLN A 213 19.18 -0.09 2.45
N TYR A 214 18.47 -1.10 1.95
CA TYR A 214 18.96 -2.48 1.96
C TYR A 214 20.40 -2.58 1.38
N PRO A 215 21.31 -3.41 1.96
CA PRO A 215 21.07 -4.49 2.93
C PRO A 215 21.04 -4.04 4.40
N SER A 216 21.22 -2.79 4.69
CA SER A 216 21.04 -2.25 6.03
C SER A 216 19.56 -2.17 6.41
N PHE A 217 19.24 -2.04 7.71
CA PHE A 217 17.86 -2.10 8.18
C PHE A 217 17.58 -1.17 9.38
N ALA A 218 18.38 -0.14 9.57
CA ALA A 218 18.07 0.85 10.59
C ALA A 218 16.83 1.67 10.18
N SER A 219 16.05 2.04 11.17
CA SER A 219 15.08 3.12 10.99
C SER A 219 15.81 4.46 11.00
N VAL A 220 15.25 5.47 10.36
CA VAL A 220 15.84 6.79 10.21
C VAL A 220 14.86 7.83 10.74
N THR A 221 15.33 8.76 11.56
CA THR A 221 14.49 9.86 12.07
C THR A 221 14.04 10.76 10.92
N TYR A 222 12.74 11.00 10.82
CA TYR A 222 12.14 11.79 9.74
C TYR A 222 11.00 12.67 10.27
N ASP A 223 10.98 13.95 9.85
CA ASP A 223 9.96 14.92 10.24
C ASP A 223 8.96 15.15 9.09
N HIS A 224 7.75 14.62 9.23
CA HIS A 224 6.68 14.77 8.23
C HIS A 224 6.29 16.22 7.94
N ARG A 225 6.54 17.16 8.87
CA ARG A 225 6.17 18.58 8.75
C ARG A 225 7.05 19.33 7.77
N ARG A 226 8.16 18.75 7.34
CA ARG A 226 9.14 19.39 6.46
C ARG A 226 8.63 19.62 5.04
N TYR A 227 7.89 18.66 4.49
CA TYR A 227 7.37 18.71 3.13
C TYR A 227 6.25 19.76 3.01
N GLN A 228 6.32 20.59 1.96
CA GLN A 228 5.34 21.63 1.68
C GLN A 228 4.49 21.21 0.47
N TRP A 229 3.28 20.72 0.74
CA TRP A 229 2.34 20.26 -0.26
C TRP A 229 1.83 21.38 -1.17
N GLN A 230 1.67 21.10 -2.47
CA GLN A 230 1.09 22.01 -3.46
C GLN A 230 -0.28 21.50 -3.96
N ASP A 231 -0.79 20.41 -3.40
CA ASP A 231 -2.00 19.71 -3.83
C ASP A 231 -3.30 20.23 -3.18
N THR A 232 -3.29 21.42 -2.58
CA THR A 232 -4.44 21.98 -1.84
C THR A 232 -5.75 21.93 -2.62
N ALA A 233 -5.73 22.25 -3.92
CA ALA A 233 -6.91 22.20 -4.78
C ALA A 233 -7.48 20.79 -4.91
N TRP A 234 -6.61 19.77 -4.97
CA TRP A 234 -7.00 18.36 -5.00
C TRP A 234 -7.61 17.92 -3.67
N GLN A 235 -7.01 18.26 -2.55
CA GLN A 235 -7.51 17.91 -1.22
C GLN A 235 -8.86 18.56 -0.90
N GLN A 236 -9.08 19.76 -1.39
CA GLN A 236 -10.33 20.52 -1.18
C GLN A 236 -11.42 20.24 -2.22
N ARG A 237 -11.20 19.30 -3.15
CA ARG A 237 -12.22 18.95 -4.15
C ARG A 237 -13.48 18.42 -3.49
N PRO A 238 -14.67 18.67 -4.08
CA PRO A 238 -15.92 18.16 -3.56
C PRO A 238 -15.92 16.64 -3.40
N VAL A 239 -16.62 16.16 -2.39
CA VAL A 239 -16.86 14.72 -2.24
C VAL A 239 -17.77 14.25 -3.37
N THR A 240 -17.36 13.20 -4.06
CA THR A 240 -18.05 12.68 -5.23
C THR A 240 -18.30 11.17 -5.10
N GLU A 241 -19.38 10.71 -5.70
CA GLU A 241 -19.69 9.28 -5.75
C GLU A 241 -18.77 8.55 -6.74
N LYS A 242 -17.74 7.89 -6.21
CA LYS A 242 -16.70 7.22 -7.01
C LYS A 242 -17.27 6.17 -7.97
N ARG A 243 -18.37 5.50 -7.60
CA ARG A 243 -19.02 4.50 -8.45
C ARG A 243 -19.53 5.08 -9.78
N LYS A 244 -19.84 6.38 -9.81
CA LYS A 244 -20.35 7.09 -11.01
C LYS A 244 -19.24 7.71 -11.86
N GLN A 245 -17.99 7.73 -11.37
CA GLN A 245 -16.87 8.33 -12.08
C GLN A 245 -16.24 7.34 -13.07
N ALA A 246 -15.65 7.89 -14.14
CA ALA A 246 -14.76 7.13 -15.00
C ALA A 246 -13.44 6.89 -14.24
N LEU A 247 -13.25 5.69 -13.70
CA LEU A 247 -12.03 5.31 -13.01
C LEU A 247 -11.25 4.33 -13.90
N SER A 248 -10.06 4.76 -14.30
CA SER A 248 -9.11 3.98 -15.10
C SER A 248 -7.77 3.99 -14.37
N PHE A 249 -7.33 2.82 -13.93
CA PHE A 249 -6.15 2.62 -13.12
C PHE A 249 -5.00 2.09 -13.99
N TYR A 250 -3.82 2.68 -13.81
CA TYR A 250 -2.55 2.18 -14.34
C TYR A 250 -1.77 1.53 -13.20
N GLU A 251 -1.78 0.20 -13.15
CA GLU A 251 -1.03 -0.54 -12.14
C GLU A 251 0.46 -0.54 -12.48
N LEU A 252 1.29 -0.17 -11.52
CA LEU A 252 2.70 0.15 -11.72
C LEU A 252 3.61 -0.52 -10.69
N HIS A 253 4.65 -1.23 -11.14
CA HIS A 253 5.82 -1.56 -10.33
C HIS A 253 6.90 -0.51 -10.53
N VAL A 254 7.19 0.28 -9.49
CA VAL A 254 8.07 1.45 -9.55
C VAL A 254 9.44 1.12 -10.13
N GLY A 255 10.04 0.02 -9.68
CA GLY A 255 11.41 -0.36 -10.05
C GLY A 255 11.58 -0.92 -11.46
N SER A 256 10.50 -1.22 -12.20
CA SER A 256 10.60 -1.87 -13.52
C SER A 256 9.77 -1.22 -14.62
N TRP A 257 9.19 -0.05 -14.36
CA TRP A 257 8.53 0.72 -15.41
C TRP A 257 9.54 1.27 -16.40
N LYS A 258 10.57 1.93 -15.90
CA LYS A 258 11.71 2.44 -16.68
C LYS A 258 12.96 2.51 -15.81
N ARG A 259 14.12 2.34 -16.42
CA ARG A 259 15.42 2.45 -15.78
C ARG A 259 16.17 3.65 -16.31
N GLY A 260 17.15 4.15 -15.55
CA GLY A 260 18.11 5.12 -16.00
C GLY A 260 19.07 4.55 -17.06
N GLU A 261 19.94 5.39 -17.61
CA GLU A 261 20.83 5.02 -18.74
C GLU A 261 21.81 3.90 -18.42
N ASN A 262 22.21 3.75 -17.14
CA ASN A 262 23.11 2.68 -16.68
C ASN A 262 22.36 1.50 -16.03
N GLY A 263 21.02 1.46 -16.14
CA GLY A 263 20.17 0.42 -15.56
C GLY A 263 19.78 0.64 -14.10
N GLU A 264 20.11 1.79 -13.50
CA GLU A 264 19.70 2.18 -12.15
C GLU A 264 18.19 2.42 -12.06
N PHE A 265 17.64 2.31 -10.83
CA PHE A 265 16.25 2.70 -10.58
C PHE A 265 16.07 4.19 -10.79
N LEU A 266 14.94 4.59 -11.36
CA LEU A 266 14.49 5.96 -11.25
C LEU A 266 14.12 6.22 -9.78
N ASN A 267 14.54 7.37 -9.24
CA ASN A 267 14.01 7.80 -7.96
C ASN A 267 12.57 8.33 -8.10
N TYR A 268 11.87 8.52 -6.99
CA TYR A 268 10.46 8.96 -7.00
C TYR A 268 10.25 10.27 -7.77
N ARG A 269 11.21 11.22 -7.75
CA ARG A 269 11.10 12.47 -8.50
C ARG A 269 11.29 12.28 -9.98
N GLU A 270 12.34 11.56 -10.39
CA GLU A 270 12.59 11.22 -11.80
C GLU A 270 11.44 10.41 -12.40
N LEU A 271 10.87 9.50 -11.60
CA LEU A 271 9.66 8.75 -11.97
C LEU A 271 8.49 9.71 -12.17
N ALA A 272 8.22 10.59 -11.22
CA ALA A 272 7.13 11.56 -11.29
C ALA A 272 7.23 12.43 -12.55
N ASP A 273 8.41 12.98 -12.84
CA ASP A 273 8.64 13.86 -13.97
C ASP A 273 8.41 13.17 -15.34
N GLN A 274 8.57 11.84 -15.40
CA GLN A 274 8.37 11.06 -16.63
C GLN A 274 6.98 10.40 -16.70
N LEU A 275 6.51 9.84 -15.59
CA LEU A 275 5.28 9.07 -15.55
C LEU A 275 4.04 9.96 -15.57
N VAL A 276 4.02 11.06 -14.82
CA VAL A 276 2.81 11.89 -14.71
C VAL A 276 2.38 12.46 -16.06
N PRO A 277 3.25 13.05 -16.89
CA PRO A 277 2.86 13.47 -18.25
C PRO A 277 2.37 12.29 -19.11
N TYR A 278 2.97 11.10 -18.97
CA TYR A 278 2.56 9.91 -19.68
C TYR A 278 1.15 9.46 -19.28
N LEU A 279 0.82 9.44 -17.99
CA LEU A 279 -0.51 9.08 -17.52
C LEU A 279 -1.60 10.04 -18.03
N VAL A 280 -1.29 11.35 -18.05
CA VAL A 280 -2.19 12.38 -18.59
C VAL A 280 -2.42 12.16 -20.09
N GLU A 281 -1.34 11.95 -20.88
CA GLU A 281 -1.44 11.68 -22.31
C GLU A 281 -2.26 10.41 -22.58
N MET A 282 -1.99 9.34 -21.82
CA MET A 282 -2.68 8.06 -21.97
C MET A 282 -4.12 8.07 -21.44
N GLY A 283 -4.56 9.14 -20.78
CA GLY A 283 -5.91 9.29 -20.26
C GLY A 283 -6.24 8.42 -19.04
N TYR A 284 -5.26 7.98 -18.27
CA TYR A 284 -5.52 7.32 -16.99
C TYR A 284 -5.96 8.33 -15.93
N THR A 285 -6.85 7.93 -15.05
CA THR A 285 -7.34 8.80 -13.97
C THR A 285 -6.59 8.57 -12.66
N HIS A 286 -6.04 7.38 -12.50
CA HIS A 286 -5.31 6.99 -11.29
C HIS A 286 -4.09 6.13 -11.66
N VAL A 287 -3.06 6.23 -10.83
CA VAL A 287 -1.98 5.24 -10.79
C VAL A 287 -2.17 4.38 -9.54
N GLU A 288 -2.05 3.06 -9.70
CA GLU A 288 -2.04 2.10 -8.60
C GLU A 288 -0.62 1.54 -8.47
N LEU A 289 0.04 1.88 -7.38
CA LEU A 289 1.41 1.44 -7.11
C LEU A 289 1.40 0.08 -6.44
N MET A 290 2.07 -0.91 -7.03
CA MET A 290 2.42 -2.14 -6.31
C MET A 290 3.14 -1.79 -5.01
N PRO A 291 3.21 -2.70 -4.00
CA PRO A 291 3.57 -2.30 -2.65
C PRO A 291 4.87 -1.51 -2.55
N VAL A 292 4.78 -0.30 -2.02
CA VAL A 292 5.93 0.61 -1.81
C VAL A 292 6.37 0.69 -0.35
N ALA A 293 5.72 -0.04 0.57
CA ALA A 293 6.21 -0.14 1.94
C ALA A 293 7.59 -0.80 1.97
N GLU A 294 8.45 -0.40 2.92
CA GLU A 294 9.82 -0.89 2.98
C GLU A 294 9.89 -2.41 3.17
N HIS A 295 10.67 -3.07 2.35
CA HIS A 295 10.80 -4.53 2.29
C HIS A 295 12.26 -4.94 2.00
N PRO A 296 12.75 -6.04 2.61
CA PRO A 296 14.15 -6.46 2.44
C PRO A 296 14.39 -7.13 1.09
N PHE A 297 13.47 -7.94 0.61
CA PHE A 297 13.63 -8.74 -0.59
C PHE A 297 12.94 -8.10 -1.80
N TYR A 298 13.73 -7.58 -2.74
CA TYR A 298 13.22 -6.92 -3.96
C TYR A 298 12.36 -7.85 -4.82
N GLY A 299 12.72 -9.13 -4.93
CA GLY A 299 11.96 -10.13 -5.67
C GLY A 299 10.60 -10.50 -5.06
N SER A 300 10.24 -9.95 -3.89
CA SER A 300 8.88 -10.01 -3.36
C SER A 300 7.94 -8.97 -3.98
N TRP A 301 8.46 -8.06 -4.82
CA TRP A 301 7.74 -6.95 -5.44
C TRP A 301 7.08 -5.99 -4.42
N GLY A 302 7.55 -6.06 -3.17
CA GLY A 302 7.01 -5.31 -2.04
C GLY A 302 5.96 -6.06 -1.21
N TYR A 303 5.56 -7.28 -1.58
CA TYR A 303 4.55 -8.05 -0.83
C TYR A 303 5.07 -8.68 0.46
N GLN A 304 6.34 -8.48 0.82
CA GLN A 304 6.90 -8.89 2.11
C GLN A 304 7.44 -7.68 2.91
N PRO A 305 6.55 -6.76 3.32
CA PRO A 305 6.96 -5.53 3.99
C PRO A 305 7.44 -5.80 5.42
N VAL A 306 8.48 -5.08 5.84
CA VAL A 306 8.98 -5.03 7.23
C VAL A 306 8.75 -3.65 7.86
N GLY A 307 8.72 -2.58 7.05
CA GLY A 307 8.51 -1.21 7.47
C GLY A 307 7.21 -0.65 6.91
N LEU A 308 6.08 -0.95 7.56
CA LEU A 308 4.75 -0.60 7.04
C LEU A 308 4.52 0.91 6.92
N PHE A 309 5.22 1.72 7.72
CA PHE A 309 5.05 3.19 7.77
C PHE A 309 6.10 3.94 6.94
N ALA A 310 7.02 3.25 6.27
CA ALA A 310 8.05 3.87 5.46
C ALA A 310 7.86 3.53 3.99
N PRO A 311 7.84 4.52 3.06
CA PRO A 311 8.04 4.22 1.65
C PRO A 311 9.45 3.67 1.46
N THR A 312 9.61 2.68 0.58
CA THR A 312 10.91 2.03 0.38
C THR A 312 11.98 3.03 -0.05
N SER A 313 13.10 3.01 0.64
CA SER A 313 14.24 3.89 0.38
C SER A 313 14.99 3.57 -0.91
N ARG A 314 14.65 2.47 -1.59
CA ARG A 314 15.21 2.10 -2.90
C ARG A 314 15.02 3.19 -3.95
N TYR A 315 13.95 3.95 -3.86
CA TYR A 315 13.56 4.95 -4.85
C TYR A 315 13.65 6.37 -4.31
N GLY A 316 14.23 6.58 -3.14
CA GLY A 316 14.43 7.90 -2.55
C GLY A 316 13.87 8.05 -1.14
N SER A 317 13.79 9.30 -0.71
CA SER A 317 13.30 9.67 0.62
C SER A 317 11.74 9.72 0.68
N PRO A 318 11.15 9.78 1.88
CA PRO A 318 9.71 10.05 2.02
C PRO A 318 9.28 11.38 1.39
N ASP A 319 10.13 12.43 1.38
CA ASP A 319 9.85 13.69 0.69
C ASP A 319 9.77 13.51 -0.83
N ASP A 320 10.60 12.63 -1.40
CA ASP A 320 10.56 12.32 -2.83
C ASP A 320 9.29 11.58 -3.21
N PHE A 321 8.81 10.67 -2.34
CA PHE A 321 7.53 10.03 -2.53
C PHE A 321 6.35 11.00 -2.38
N LYS A 322 6.40 11.94 -1.42
CA LYS A 322 5.42 13.04 -1.33
C LYS A 322 5.41 13.91 -2.58
N TYR A 323 6.57 14.22 -3.13
CA TYR A 323 6.67 14.95 -4.41
C TYR A 323 5.99 14.20 -5.56
N PHE A 324 6.16 12.87 -5.63
CA PHE A 324 5.48 12.04 -6.62
C PHE A 324 3.95 12.18 -6.51
N VAL A 325 3.40 12.02 -5.30
CA VAL A 325 1.95 12.13 -5.06
C VAL A 325 1.45 13.55 -5.36
N ASP A 326 2.17 14.55 -4.91
CA ASP A 326 1.86 15.97 -5.12
C ASP A 326 1.78 16.34 -6.60
N LEU A 327 2.75 15.86 -7.40
CA LEU A 327 2.76 16.11 -8.84
C LEU A 327 1.62 15.37 -9.56
N CYS A 328 1.28 14.14 -9.13
CA CYS A 328 0.10 13.43 -9.61
C CYS A 328 -1.16 14.25 -9.38
N HIS A 329 -1.36 14.78 -8.19
CA HIS A 329 -2.53 15.57 -7.82
C HIS A 329 -2.63 16.88 -8.60
N GLN A 330 -1.51 17.58 -8.81
CA GLN A 330 -1.47 18.78 -9.63
C GLN A 330 -1.87 18.51 -11.09
N ALA A 331 -1.59 17.29 -11.57
CA ALA A 331 -1.97 16.86 -12.91
C ALA A 331 -3.38 16.24 -12.99
N GLY A 332 -4.12 16.17 -11.87
CA GLY A 332 -5.46 15.56 -11.82
C GLY A 332 -5.47 14.02 -11.76
N ILE A 333 -4.35 13.40 -11.39
CA ILE A 333 -4.18 11.94 -11.27
C ILE A 333 -4.25 11.55 -9.78
N GLY A 334 -5.13 10.63 -9.43
CA GLY A 334 -5.18 10.05 -8.09
C GLY A 334 -4.13 8.94 -7.90
N VAL A 335 -3.73 8.71 -6.65
CA VAL A 335 -2.73 7.69 -6.28
C VAL A 335 -3.36 6.64 -5.39
N VAL A 336 -3.26 5.38 -5.79
CA VAL A 336 -3.70 4.21 -5.03
C VAL A 336 -2.47 3.40 -4.64
N LEU A 337 -2.41 2.93 -3.39
CA LEU A 337 -1.35 2.04 -2.93
C LEU A 337 -1.87 0.61 -2.79
N ASP A 338 -1.07 -0.33 -3.23
CA ASP A 338 -1.25 -1.73 -2.87
C ASP A 338 -0.75 -1.94 -1.42
N TRP A 339 -1.67 -2.29 -0.53
CA TRP A 339 -1.46 -2.42 0.90
C TRP A 339 -1.57 -3.87 1.35
N VAL A 340 -0.56 -4.36 2.08
CA VAL A 340 -0.38 -5.77 2.44
C VAL A 340 -0.61 -5.98 3.94
N PRO A 341 -1.85 -6.12 4.42
CA PRO A 341 -2.16 -6.37 5.82
C PRO A 341 -2.26 -7.85 6.19
N ALA A 342 -2.16 -8.75 5.22
CA ALA A 342 -2.41 -10.18 5.43
C ALA A 342 -1.27 -10.86 6.17
N HIS A 343 -0.03 -10.50 5.86
CA HIS A 343 1.14 -11.23 6.33
C HIS A 343 2.41 -10.35 6.36
N PHE A 344 3.47 -10.86 7.00
CA PHE A 344 4.78 -10.22 7.07
C PHE A 344 5.90 -11.27 7.08
N PRO A 345 7.12 -10.95 6.59
CA PRO A 345 8.22 -11.89 6.51
C PRO A 345 8.80 -12.24 7.88
N SER A 346 9.57 -13.35 7.93
CA SER A 346 10.18 -13.86 9.15
C SER A 346 11.55 -13.23 9.50
N ASP A 347 11.91 -12.14 8.84
CA ASP A 347 13.17 -11.42 9.08
C ASP A 347 13.31 -11.03 10.55
N SER A 348 14.46 -11.36 11.14
CA SER A 348 14.69 -11.21 12.57
C SER A 348 14.73 -9.77 13.07
N HIS A 349 14.96 -8.80 12.18
CA HIS A 349 14.93 -7.36 12.47
C HIS A 349 13.54 -6.74 12.38
N GLY A 350 12.58 -7.47 11.79
CA GLY A 350 11.18 -7.03 11.64
C GLY A 350 10.29 -7.44 12.81
N LEU A 351 9.00 -7.67 12.50
CA LEU A 351 7.95 -7.93 13.49
C LEU A 351 7.99 -9.35 14.08
N ALA A 352 8.71 -10.28 13.44
CA ALA A 352 8.81 -11.67 13.88
C ALA A 352 9.41 -11.75 15.31
N ASN A 353 8.64 -12.32 16.25
CA ASN A 353 9.02 -12.44 17.66
C ASN A 353 9.63 -11.14 18.21
N PHE A 354 8.95 -10.02 18.01
CA PHE A 354 9.50 -8.67 18.19
C PHE A 354 10.12 -8.45 19.56
N ASP A 355 9.42 -8.80 20.64
CA ASP A 355 9.87 -8.65 22.02
C ASP A 355 10.29 -9.98 22.68
N GLY A 356 10.63 -10.97 21.86
CA GLY A 356 10.94 -12.34 22.28
C GLY A 356 9.71 -13.24 22.33
N THR A 357 8.53 -12.70 22.00
CA THR A 357 7.27 -13.44 21.93
C THR A 357 6.61 -13.25 20.54
N PRO A 358 5.66 -14.11 20.16
CA PRO A 358 4.87 -13.91 18.92
C PRO A 358 3.89 -12.75 19.10
N LEU A 359 4.41 -11.50 19.23
CA LEU A 359 3.62 -10.31 19.52
C LEU A 359 2.58 -10.00 18.46
N PHE A 360 2.92 -10.16 17.16
CA PHE A 360 2.09 -9.79 16.03
C PHE A 360 1.41 -10.98 15.33
N HIS A 361 1.77 -12.21 15.64
CA HIS A 361 1.24 -13.43 15.02
C HIS A 361 0.80 -14.46 16.05
N ASP A 362 -0.03 -15.42 15.63
CA ASP A 362 -0.43 -16.54 16.49
C ASP A 362 0.75 -17.55 16.59
N PRO A 363 1.08 -18.05 17.79
CA PRO A 363 2.12 -19.05 17.95
C PRO A 363 1.77 -20.41 17.31
N ASP A 364 0.48 -20.72 17.10
CA ASP A 364 0.05 -21.94 16.40
C ASP A 364 0.18 -21.72 14.88
N PRO A 365 1.05 -22.51 14.18
CA PRO A 365 1.27 -22.32 12.75
C PRO A 365 0.02 -22.57 11.89
N ARG A 366 -1.00 -23.25 12.43
CA ARG A 366 -2.29 -23.42 11.74
C ARG A 366 -3.09 -22.12 11.66
N ARG A 367 -2.71 -21.08 12.40
CA ARG A 367 -3.27 -19.72 12.35
C ARG A 367 -2.24 -18.68 12.00
N GLY A 368 -0.99 -18.82 12.48
CA GLY A 368 0.04 -17.80 12.43
C GLY A 368 1.05 -17.93 11.27
N TRP A 369 0.96 -18.97 10.43
CA TRP A 369 1.92 -19.18 9.35
C TRP A 369 1.24 -19.46 8.01
N HIS A 370 1.64 -18.71 6.97
CA HIS A 370 1.16 -18.89 5.60
C HIS A 370 2.10 -19.84 4.83
N GLN A 371 1.56 -20.98 4.40
CA GLN A 371 2.37 -22.05 3.78
C GLN A 371 2.86 -21.67 2.37
N ASP A 372 2.02 -20.99 1.58
CA ASP A 372 2.33 -20.64 0.19
C ASP A 372 3.38 -19.54 0.10
N TRP A 373 3.39 -18.60 1.07
CA TRP A 373 4.24 -17.40 1.03
C TRP A 373 5.39 -17.43 2.05
N ASN A 374 5.51 -18.50 2.86
CA ASN A 374 6.53 -18.62 3.91
C ASN A 374 6.63 -17.37 4.79
N SER A 375 5.49 -16.90 5.28
CA SER A 375 5.36 -15.66 6.05
C SER A 375 4.46 -15.84 7.26
N TYR A 376 4.63 -14.98 8.27
CA TYR A 376 3.71 -14.93 9.40
C TYR A 376 2.40 -14.23 9.02
N ILE A 377 1.30 -14.69 9.61
CA ILE A 377 -0.04 -14.09 9.49
C ILE A 377 -0.27 -13.20 10.70
N TYR A 378 -0.76 -11.97 10.49
CA TYR A 378 -1.15 -11.08 11.59
C TYR A 378 -2.27 -11.68 12.43
N ASP A 379 -2.09 -11.72 13.76
CA ASP A 379 -3.10 -12.18 14.70
C ASP A 379 -4.15 -11.08 14.96
N LEU A 380 -5.18 -11.05 14.12
CA LEU A 380 -6.27 -10.08 14.21
C LEU A 380 -7.20 -10.31 15.40
N GLY A 381 -7.04 -11.41 16.15
CA GLY A 381 -7.66 -11.61 17.45
C GLY A 381 -7.11 -10.63 18.52
N ARG A 382 -5.92 -10.07 18.29
CA ARG A 382 -5.29 -9.13 19.21
C ARG A 382 -5.60 -7.69 18.87
N GLU A 383 -6.12 -6.97 19.82
CA GLU A 383 -6.56 -5.58 19.63
C GLU A 383 -5.42 -4.64 19.20
N HIS A 384 -4.22 -4.79 19.77
CA HIS A 384 -3.07 -3.97 19.40
C HIS A 384 -2.61 -4.21 17.93
N VAL A 385 -2.76 -5.43 17.40
CA VAL A 385 -2.45 -5.75 16.00
C VAL A 385 -3.47 -5.09 15.08
N ARG A 386 -4.76 -5.18 15.40
CA ARG A 386 -5.81 -4.51 14.62
C ARG A 386 -5.61 -2.99 14.61
N ARG A 387 -5.34 -2.39 15.79
CA ARG A 387 -5.05 -0.94 15.89
C ARG A 387 -3.86 -0.54 15.05
N PHE A 388 -2.78 -1.32 15.10
CA PHE A 388 -1.56 -1.09 14.33
C PHE A 388 -1.84 -1.07 12.82
N LEU A 389 -2.60 -2.04 12.31
CA LEU A 389 -2.94 -2.12 10.89
C LEU A 389 -3.92 -1.01 10.47
N VAL A 390 -4.97 -0.72 11.27
CA VAL A 390 -5.89 0.38 10.98
C VAL A 390 -5.17 1.73 11.02
N ALA A 391 -4.27 1.92 11.99
CA ALA A 391 -3.43 3.12 12.05
C ALA A 391 -2.53 3.25 10.81
N ASN A 392 -1.97 2.14 10.34
CA ASN A 392 -1.14 2.14 9.14
C ASN A 392 -1.93 2.52 7.88
N ALA A 393 -3.14 1.99 7.71
CA ALA A 393 -4.00 2.41 6.60
C ALA A 393 -4.27 3.92 6.65
N LEU A 394 -4.71 4.45 7.80
CA LEU A 394 -4.99 5.89 7.96
C LEU A 394 -3.76 6.77 7.76
N TYR A 395 -2.59 6.29 8.17
CA TYR A 395 -1.32 6.99 8.03
C TYR A 395 -0.98 7.32 6.57
N TRP A 396 -1.16 6.38 5.65
CA TRP A 396 -0.89 6.61 4.23
C TRP A 396 -1.80 7.70 3.66
N PHE A 397 -3.07 7.72 4.03
CA PHE A 397 -3.99 8.78 3.61
C PHE A 397 -3.61 10.15 4.19
N GLU A 398 -3.26 10.21 5.48
CA GLU A 398 -2.99 11.50 6.14
C GLU A 398 -1.61 12.05 5.81
N MET A 399 -0.58 11.21 5.83
CA MET A 399 0.82 11.67 5.72
C MET A 399 1.34 11.73 4.29
N PHE A 400 0.74 10.94 3.40
CA PHE A 400 1.13 10.91 1.99
C PHE A 400 0.02 11.31 1.03
N HIS A 401 -1.14 11.73 1.52
CA HIS A 401 -2.27 12.22 0.75
C HIS A 401 -2.77 11.24 -0.34
N ILE A 402 -2.56 9.93 -0.19
CA ILE A 402 -3.03 8.95 -1.18
C ILE A 402 -4.55 8.98 -1.31
N ASP A 403 -5.09 8.60 -2.47
CA ASP A 403 -6.52 8.59 -2.76
C ASP A 403 -7.19 7.24 -2.52
N GLY A 404 -6.41 6.17 -2.45
CA GLY A 404 -6.96 4.85 -2.22
C GLY A 404 -5.92 3.83 -1.78
N ILE A 405 -6.44 2.72 -1.23
CA ILE A 405 -5.68 1.50 -0.99
C ILE A 405 -6.35 0.32 -1.71
N ARG A 406 -5.56 -0.46 -2.41
CA ARG A 406 -5.91 -1.81 -2.83
C ARG A 406 -5.42 -2.75 -1.73
N VAL A 407 -6.30 -3.54 -1.16
CA VAL A 407 -6.00 -4.45 -0.05
C VAL A 407 -5.69 -5.83 -0.63
N ASP A 408 -4.43 -6.23 -0.47
CA ASP A 408 -3.90 -7.49 -0.94
C ASP A 408 -4.47 -8.68 -0.18
N ALA A 409 -4.72 -9.78 -0.90
CA ALA A 409 -5.01 -11.11 -0.37
C ALA A 409 -6.17 -11.14 0.66
N VAL A 410 -7.23 -10.36 0.47
CA VAL A 410 -8.38 -10.30 1.39
C VAL A 410 -8.99 -11.69 1.63
N ALA A 411 -9.08 -12.55 0.60
CA ALA A 411 -9.56 -13.92 0.74
C ALA A 411 -8.78 -14.74 1.76
N SER A 412 -7.45 -14.58 1.80
CA SER A 412 -6.58 -15.29 2.76
C SER A 412 -6.82 -14.88 4.21
N MET A 413 -7.31 -13.66 4.43
CA MET A 413 -7.65 -13.13 5.75
C MET A 413 -9.07 -13.55 6.18
N LEU A 414 -10.03 -13.59 5.24
CA LEU A 414 -11.43 -13.92 5.51
C LEU A 414 -11.66 -15.38 5.86
N TYR A 415 -10.79 -16.29 5.41
CA TYR A 415 -10.98 -17.72 5.56
C TYR A 415 -9.82 -18.40 6.29
N LEU A 416 -10.14 -19.03 7.43
CA LEU A 416 -9.17 -19.75 8.27
C LEU A 416 -8.60 -21.02 7.60
N ASP A 417 -9.28 -21.55 6.59
CA ASP A 417 -8.90 -22.73 5.81
C ASP A 417 -8.22 -22.37 4.47
N TYR A 418 -7.93 -21.09 4.22
CA TYR A 418 -7.32 -20.65 2.96
C TYR A 418 -6.00 -21.39 2.71
N SER A 419 -5.86 -22.01 1.52
CA SER A 419 -4.71 -22.82 1.10
C SER A 419 -4.28 -23.91 2.10
N ARG A 420 -5.21 -24.45 2.90
CA ARG A 420 -4.93 -25.46 3.91
C ARG A 420 -5.73 -26.74 3.69
N SER A 421 -5.12 -27.90 3.96
CA SER A 421 -5.83 -29.17 4.01
C SER A 421 -6.64 -29.30 5.32
N HIS A 422 -7.53 -30.26 5.36
CA HIS A 422 -8.56 -30.42 6.41
C HIS A 422 -8.04 -30.40 7.85
N ASP A 423 -6.83 -30.86 8.12
CA ASP A 423 -6.20 -30.97 9.44
C ASP A 423 -5.23 -29.82 9.76
N GLN A 424 -5.04 -28.89 8.84
CA GLN A 424 -4.03 -27.82 8.91
C GLN A 424 -4.59 -26.45 9.30
N TRP A 425 -5.82 -26.37 9.76
CA TRP A 425 -6.46 -25.12 10.18
C TRP A 425 -7.32 -25.33 11.43
N ILE A 426 -7.67 -24.24 12.10
CA ILE A 426 -8.49 -24.23 13.31
C ILE A 426 -9.77 -23.47 13.00
N PRO A 427 -10.96 -24.09 13.18
CA PRO A 427 -12.25 -23.43 12.96
C PRO A 427 -12.44 -22.22 13.88
N ASN A 428 -13.39 -21.35 13.50
CA ASN A 428 -13.88 -20.30 14.37
C ASN A 428 -14.74 -20.88 15.53
N VAL A 429 -15.24 -20.00 16.41
CA VAL A 429 -16.00 -20.39 17.61
C VAL A 429 -17.31 -21.15 17.32
N ASP A 430 -17.84 -20.99 16.11
CA ASP A 430 -19.06 -21.65 15.64
C ASP A 430 -18.77 -22.93 14.81
N GLY A 431 -17.48 -23.29 14.66
CA GLY A 431 -17.03 -24.43 13.87
C GLY A 431 -16.92 -24.16 12.36
N GLY A 432 -17.10 -22.91 11.93
CA GLY A 432 -16.99 -22.47 10.54
C GLY A 432 -15.58 -22.06 10.15
N ARG A 433 -15.43 -21.69 8.89
CA ARG A 433 -14.14 -21.29 8.29
C ARG A 433 -13.92 -19.78 8.22
N GLU A 434 -14.96 -18.98 8.43
CA GLU A 434 -14.88 -17.52 8.38
C GLU A 434 -14.07 -16.98 9.55
N ASN A 435 -13.14 -16.06 9.26
CA ASN A 435 -12.35 -15.36 10.25
C ASN A 435 -13.08 -14.11 10.72
N TYR A 436 -13.80 -14.22 11.86
CA TYR A 436 -14.60 -13.11 12.39
C TYR A 436 -13.75 -11.91 12.81
N ASP A 437 -12.51 -12.13 13.25
CA ASP A 437 -11.59 -11.04 13.62
C ASP A 437 -11.15 -10.24 12.40
N ALA A 438 -10.89 -10.90 11.27
CA ALA A 438 -10.59 -10.24 10.00
C ALA A 438 -11.80 -9.47 9.47
N ILE A 439 -12.99 -10.06 9.50
CA ILE A 439 -14.24 -9.40 9.10
C ILE A 439 -14.47 -8.12 9.91
N ALA A 440 -14.30 -8.21 11.24
CA ALA A 440 -14.43 -7.05 12.12
C ALA A 440 -13.36 -5.98 11.85
N THR A 441 -12.13 -6.40 11.55
CA THR A 441 -11.01 -5.50 11.23
C THR A 441 -11.26 -4.75 9.92
N PHE A 442 -11.72 -5.42 8.86
CA PHE A 442 -12.04 -4.76 7.59
C PHE A 442 -13.19 -3.77 7.73
N LYS A 443 -14.24 -4.12 8.46
CA LYS A 443 -15.36 -3.19 8.73
C LYS A 443 -14.85 -1.95 9.44
N TRP A 444 -14.08 -2.12 10.51
CA TRP A 444 -13.52 -1.01 11.27
C TRP A 444 -12.57 -0.16 10.42
N MET A 445 -11.65 -0.76 9.69
CA MET A 445 -10.73 -0.06 8.79
C MET A 445 -11.50 0.80 7.77
N ASN A 446 -12.47 0.22 7.07
CA ASN A 446 -13.27 0.94 6.08
C ASN A 446 -14.07 2.09 6.70
N GLU A 447 -14.68 1.87 7.87
CA GLU A 447 -15.42 2.91 8.61
C GLU A 447 -14.50 4.08 8.99
N GLU A 448 -13.31 3.81 9.53
CA GLU A 448 -12.37 4.86 9.91
C GLU A 448 -11.79 5.58 8.69
N VAL A 449 -11.47 4.88 7.61
CA VAL A 449 -11.00 5.50 6.36
C VAL A 449 -12.04 6.46 5.81
N TYR A 450 -13.29 6.04 5.60
CA TYR A 450 -14.33 6.90 5.02
C TYR A 450 -14.80 8.01 5.96
N LYS A 451 -14.72 7.80 7.27
CA LYS A 451 -15.01 8.83 8.27
C LYS A 451 -14.02 10.00 8.20
N HIS A 452 -12.74 9.70 8.02
CA HIS A 452 -11.68 10.72 8.01
C HIS A 452 -11.33 11.23 6.62
N PHE A 453 -11.50 10.39 5.59
CA PHE A 453 -11.12 10.67 4.19
C PHE A 453 -12.29 10.33 3.26
N PRO A 454 -13.33 11.17 3.20
CA PRO A 454 -14.57 10.84 2.47
C PRO A 454 -14.40 10.72 0.94
N ASN A 455 -13.31 11.23 0.37
CA ASN A 455 -12.93 11.04 -1.04
C ASN A 455 -12.04 9.81 -1.29
N ALA A 456 -11.69 9.06 -0.24
CA ALA A 456 -10.87 7.87 -0.36
C ALA A 456 -11.58 6.74 -1.11
N MET A 457 -10.77 5.77 -1.57
CA MET A 457 -11.24 4.50 -2.11
C MET A 457 -10.55 3.34 -1.39
N THR A 458 -11.31 2.30 -1.08
CA THR A 458 -10.76 1.02 -0.64
C THR A 458 -11.19 -0.04 -1.64
N ILE A 459 -10.24 -0.82 -2.14
CA ILE A 459 -10.43 -1.80 -3.20
C ILE A 459 -9.97 -3.16 -2.67
N ALA A 460 -10.84 -4.15 -2.65
CA ALA A 460 -10.48 -5.49 -2.18
C ALA A 460 -9.98 -6.38 -3.31
N GLU A 461 -8.82 -7.01 -3.13
CA GLU A 461 -8.49 -8.21 -3.89
C GLU A 461 -9.10 -9.42 -3.18
N GLU A 462 -10.25 -9.83 -3.65
CA GLU A 462 -11.00 -10.96 -3.08
C GLU A 462 -11.56 -11.83 -4.21
N SER A 463 -11.07 -13.06 -4.33
CA SER A 463 -11.35 -13.97 -5.44
C SER A 463 -12.48 -14.96 -5.16
N THR A 464 -13.02 -14.98 -3.94
CA THR A 464 -14.06 -15.94 -3.53
C THR A 464 -15.47 -15.37 -3.72
N ALA A 465 -16.46 -16.20 -3.40
CA ALA A 465 -17.86 -15.79 -3.38
C ALA A 465 -18.31 -15.19 -2.03
N PHE A 466 -17.39 -14.61 -1.24
CA PHE A 466 -17.76 -13.92 0.00
C PHE A 466 -18.74 -12.78 -0.31
N PRO A 467 -19.92 -12.76 0.31
CA PRO A 467 -20.97 -11.82 -0.06
C PRO A 467 -20.76 -10.43 0.53
N GLY A 468 -21.08 -9.39 -0.23
CA GLY A 468 -21.15 -8.02 0.27
C GLY A 468 -19.78 -7.42 0.62
N VAL A 469 -18.72 -7.78 -0.09
CA VAL A 469 -17.39 -7.17 0.09
C VAL A 469 -17.47 -5.66 -0.08
N SER A 470 -18.15 -5.19 -1.12
CA SER A 470 -18.34 -3.76 -1.39
C SER A 470 -19.70 -3.19 -0.92
N ALA A 471 -20.47 -3.98 -0.15
CA ALA A 471 -21.66 -3.47 0.49
C ALA A 471 -21.33 -2.69 1.78
N PRO A 472 -22.11 -1.65 2.13
CA PRO A 472 -21.92 -0.88 3.35
C PRO A 472 -21.96 -1.75 4.62
N THR A 473 -21.18 -1.38 5.64
CA THR A 473 -21.10 -2.12 6.91
C THR A 473 -22.42 -2.20 7.63
N PHE A 474 -23.23 -1.12 7.60
CA PHE A 474 -24.58 -1.11 8.21
C PHE A 474 -25.59 -2.04 7.51
N MET A 475 -25.30 -2.51 6.29
CA MET A 475 -26.05 -3.53 5.57
C MET A 475 -25.45 -4.94 5.77
N GLY A 476 -24.43 -5.07 6.61
CA GLY A 476 -23.74 -6.34 6.89
C GLY A 476 -22.50 -6.59 6.05
N GLY A 477 -22.22 -5.74 5.05
CA GLY A 477 -21.04 -5.84 4.18
C GLY A 477 -19.72 -5.50 4.88
N LEU A 478 -18.60 -5.65 4.16
CA LEU A 478 -17.25 -5.31 4.66
C LEU A 478 -16.93 -3.82 4.53
N GLY A 479 -17.69 -3.06 3.72
CA GLY A 479 -17.52 -1.62 3.57
C GLY A 479 -16.47 -1.18 2.55
N PHE A 480 -15.89 -2.07 1.76
CA PHE A 480 -15.01 -1.66 0.67
C PHE A 480 -15.76 -0.84 -0.38
N GLY A 481 -15.08 0.10 -1.03
CA GLY A 481 -15.64 0.85 -2.14
C GLY A 481 -15.78 0.01 -3.40
N PHE A 482 -14.79 -0.83 -3.66
CA PHE A 482 -14.70 -1.68 -4.85
C PHE A 482 -14.10 -3.06 -4.53
N LYS A 483 -14.26 -3.97 -5.50
CA LYS A 483 -13.65 -5.31 -5.51
C LYS A 483 -13.10 -5.60 -6.89
N TRP A 484 -11.91 -6.19 -7.00
CA TRP A 484 -11.39 -6.71 -8.28
C TRP A 484 -12.28 -7.84 -8.79
N ASN A 485 -12.61 -7.82 -10.10
CA ASN A 485 -13.40 -8.87 -10.73
C ASN A 485 -12.49 -9.96 -11.31
N MET A 486 -11.96 -10.79 -10.44
CA MET A 486 -11.07 -11.88 -10.85
C MET A 486 -11.80 -12.97 -11.63
N GLY A 487 -13.11 -13.15 -11.40
CA GLY A 487 -13.94 -14.07 -12.18
C GLY A 487 -14.06 -13.63 -13.64
N TRP A 488 -14.36 -12.35 -13.91
CA TRP A 488 -14.38 -11.79 -15.25
C TRP A 488 -13.02 -11.92 -15.94
N MET A 489 -11.95 -11.61 -15.24
CA MET A 489 -10.58 -11.71 -15.75
C MET A 489 -10.29 -13.16 -16.18
N HIS A 490 -10.52 -14.12 -15.29
CA HIS A 490 -10.27 -15.54 -15.56
C HIS A 490 -11.10 -16.05 -16.77
N ASP A 491 -12.40 -15.79 -16.79
CA ASP A 491 -13.30 -16.28 -17.83
C ASP A 491 -13.01 -15.64 -19.19
N SER A 492 -12.82 -14.32 -19.23
CA SER A 492 -12.54 -13.60 -20.47
C SER A 492 -11.17 -13.96 -21.05
N LEU A 493 -10.14 -14.15 -20.22
CA LEU A 493 -8.82 -14.63 -20.65
C LEU A 493 -8.87 -16.08 -21.12
N SER A 494 -9.64 -16.94 -20.47
CA SER A 494 -9.84 -18.32 -20.92
C SER A 494 -10.48 -18.37 -22.30
N TYR A 495 -11.53 -17.56 -22.53
CA TYR A 495 -12.19 -17.46 -23.81
C TYR A 495 -11.26 -16.93 -24.92
N ILE A 496 -10.55 -15.83 -24.66
CA ILE A 496 -9.75 -15.18 -25.71
C ILE A 496 -8.52 -16.00 -26.13
N LYS A 497 -8.01 -16.87 -25.27
CA LYS A 497 -6.93 -17.81 -25.56
C LYS A 497 -7.32 -18.90 -26.53
N GLU A 498 -8.60 -19.20 -26.65
CA GLU A 498 -9.09 -20.21 -27.58
C GLU A 498 -8.88 -19.76 -29.03
N ASP A 499 -8.52 -20.71 -29.91
CA ASP A 499 -8.51 -20.45 -31.34
C ASP A 499 -9.92 -19.98 -31.78
N PRO A 500 -10.04 -18.93 -32.61
CA PRO A 500 -11.34 -18.41 -33.04
C PRO A 500 -12.32 -19.45 -33.56
N VAL A 501 -11.83 -20.53 -34.19
CA VAL A 501 -12.67 -21.63 -34.70
C VAL A 501 -13.38 -22.41 -33.57
N HIS A 502 -12.82 -22.38 -32.37
CA HIS A 502 -13.36 -23.08 -31.19
C HIS A 502 -14.21 -22.18 -30.29
N ARG A 503 -14.11 -20.86 -30.41
CA ARG A 503 -14.79 -19.87 -29.53
C ARG A 503 -16.30 -20.07 -29.47
N LYS A 504 -16.93 -20.55 -30.52
CA LYS A 504 -18.36 -20.87 -30.51
C LYS A 504 -18.76 -21.88 -29.44
N TYR A 505 -17.88 -22.78 -29.05
CA TYR A 505 -18.13 -23.79 -28.01
C TYR A 505 -17.92 -23.27 -26.59
N HIS A 506 -17.29 -22.08 -26.47
CA HIS A 506 -16.95 -21.43 -25.21
C HIS A 506 -17.69 -20.09 -25.02
N HIS A 507 -18.69 -19.80 -25.85
CA HIS A 507 -19.40 -18.52 -25.88
C HIS A 507 -19.99 -18.15 -24.50
N ASN A 508 -20.53 -19.12 -23.78
CA ASN A 508 -21.10 -18.93 -22.44
C ASN A 508 -20.06 -18.50 -21.40
N THR A 509 -18.80 -18.88 -21.55
CA THR A 509 -17.71 -18.42 -20.66
C THR A 509 -17.54 -16.91 -20.75
N LEU A 510 -17.70 -16.33 -21.93
CA LEU A 510 -17.61 -14.88 -22.15
C LEU A 510 -18.80 -14.11 -21.57
N THR A 511 -20.01 -14.70 -21.59
CA THR A 511 -21.25 -14.04 -21.17
C THR A 511 -21.60 -14.28 -19.70
N PHE A 512 -21.04 -15.33 -19.10
CA PHE A 512 -21.30 -15.73 -17.70
C PHE A 512 -20.99 -14.63 -16.67
N PRO A 513 -19.88 -13.87 -16.77
CA PRO A 513 -19.56 -12.82 -15.78
C PRO A 513 -20.63 -11.75 -15.61
N LEU A 514 -21.48 -11.53 -16.62
CA LEU A 514 -22.58 -10.56 -16.57
C LEU A 514 -23.70 -10.98 -15.61
N ILE A 515 -23.78 -12.27 -15.24
CA ILE A 515 -24.78 -12.77 -14.28
C ILE A 515 -24.55 -12.16 -12.91
N TYR A 516 -23.29 -11.92 -12.53
CA TYR A 516 -22.90 -11.37 -11.23
C TYR A 516 -22.29 -9.98 -11.30
N ALA A 517 -22.16 -9.37 -12.49
CA ALA A 517 -21.48 -8.09 -12.73
C ALA A 517 -21.94 -6.92 -11.83
N PHE A 518 -23.12 -7.03 -11.23
CA PHE A 518 -23.72 -6.01 -10.36
C PHE A 518 -23.92 -6.48 -8.91
N SER A 519 -23.36 -7.64 -8.55
CA SER A 519 -23.41 -8.13 -7.15
C SER A 519 -22.46 -7.36 -6.23
N GLU A 520 -21.40 -6.77 -6.79
CA GLU A 520 -20.41 -5.94 -6.13
C GLU A 520 -20.07 -4.73 -7.01
N ASN A 521 -19.35 -3.76 -6.46
CA ASN A 521 -18.78 -2.66 -7.24
C ASN A 521 -17.44 -3.10 -7.83
N TYR A 522 -17.45 -3.57 -9.07
CA TYR A 522 -16.29 -4.22 -9.65
C TYR A 522 -15.30 -3.28 -10.34
N VAL A 523 -14.01 -3.65 -10.21
CA VAL A 523 -12.92 -3.20 -11.09
C VAL A 523 -12.53 -4.38 -11.97
N LEU A 524 -12.58 -4.21 -13.29
CA LEU A 524 -12.10 -5.19 -14.26
C LEU A 524 -10.58 -5.11 -14.28
N SER A 525 -9.91 -6.11 -13.68
CA SER A 525 -8.46 -6.09 -13.46
C SER A 525 -7.72 -6.99 -14.45
N LEU A 526 -6.85 -6.38 -15.26
CA LEU A 526 -5.78 -7.07 -15.97
C LEU A 526 -4.47 -6.71 -15.27
N SER A 527 -4.18 -7.41 -14.16
CA SER A 527 -3.14 -7.07 -13.22
C SER A 527 -1.79 -7.72 -13.56
N HIS A 528 -0.77 -7.41 -12.75
CA HIS A 528 0.57 -8.01 -12.83
C HIS A 528 0.55 -9.54 -12.77
N ASP A 529 -0.34 -10.14 -11.98
CA ASP A 529 -0.45 -11.58 -11.80
C ASP A 529 -0.71 -12.34 -13.10
N GLU A 530 -1.31 -11.68 -14.08
CA GLU A 530 -1.67 -12.32 -15.33
C GLU A 530 -0.52 -12.42 -16.34
N VAL A 531 0.60 -11.77 -16.09
CA VAL A 531 1.71 -11.64 -17.05
C VAL A 531 3.06 -12.09 -16.50
N VAL A 532 3.06 -12.99 -15.51
CA VAL A 532 4.24 -13.54 -14.82
C VAL A 532 4.20 -15.06 -14.72
N TYR A 533 5.30 -15.66 -14.32
CA TYR A 533 5.42 -17.08 -13.94
C TYR A 533 4.92 -18.08 -14.99
N GLY A 534 5.30 -17.89 -16.26
CA GLY A 534 4.97 -18.80 -17.36
C GLY A 534 3.54 -18.60 -17.91
N LYS A 535 2.83 -17.55 -17.45
CA LYS A 535 1.51 -17.20 -17.98
C LYS A 535 1.54 -16.48 -19.32
N ARG A 536 2.72 -16.08 -19.82
CA ARG A 536 2.99 -15.27 -21.02
C ARG A 536 2.50 -13.82 -20.89
N SER A 537 3.02 -12.94 -21.75
CA SER A 537 2.48 -11.58 -21.90
C SER A 537 1.05 -11.62 -22.43
N LEU A 538 0.28 -10.55 -22.22
CA LEU A 538 -1.10 -10.49 -22.69
C LEU A 538 -1.19 -10.65 -24.22
N MET A 539 -0.23 -10.06 -24.97
CA MET A 539 -0.12 -10.23 -26.42
C MET A 539 0.06 -11.70 -26.84
N TYR A 540 0.94 -12.42 -26.16
CA TYR A 540 1.24 -13.83 -26.52
C TYR A 540 0.27 -14.84 -25.91
N LYS A 541 -0.72 -14.40 -25.15
CA LYS A 541 -1.89 -15.23 -24.84
C LYS A 541 -2.84 -15.34 -26.03
N MET A 542 -2.79 -14.37 -26.95
CA MET A 542 -3.67 -14.31 -28.10
C MET A 542 -3.25 -15.36 -29.16
N PRO A 543 -4.20 -16.14 -29.72
CA PRO A 543 -3.91 -17.16 -30.72
C PRO A 543 -3.68 -16.55 -32.10
N GLY A 544 -3.10 -17.37 -32.99
CA GLY A 544 -2.92 -17.06 -34.41
C GLY A 544 -1.55 -16.46 -34.74
N ASP A 545 -1.47 -15.91 -35.96
CA ASP A 545 -0.29 -15.19 -36.42
C ASP A 545 -0.15 -13.80 -35.79
N GLU A 546 0.91 -13.08 -36.11
CA GLU A 546 1.17 -11.77 -35.55
C GLU A 546 0.06 -10.74 -35.74
N TRP A 547 -0.60 -10.76 -36.91
CA TRP A 547 -1.75 -9.89 -37.17
C TRP A 547 -2.93 -10.27 -36.27
N GLN A 548 -3.25 -11.58 -36.24
CA GLN A 548 -4.35 -12.09 -35.43
C GLN A 548 -4.13 -11.86 -33.93
N GLN A 549 -2.91 -12.05 -33.44
CA GLN A 549 -2.57 -11.75 -32.02
C GLN A 549 -2.84 -10.28 -31.68
N THR A 550 -2.38 -9.37 -32.54
CA THR A 550 -2.57 -7.94 -32.34
C THR A 550 -4.05 -7.55 -32.45
N ALA A 551 -4.75 -8.09 -33.44
CA ALA A 551 -6.19 -7.84 -33.64
C ALA A 551 -7.02 -8.37 -32.46
N ASN A 552 -6.71 -9.60 -31.97
CA ASN A 552 -7.35 -10.15 -30.78
C ASN A 552 -7.14 -9.24 -29.56
N LEU A 553 -5.91 -8.76 -29.34
CA LEU A 553 -5.63 -7.86 -28.21
C LEU A 553 -6.42 -6.54 -28.33
N ARG A 554 -6.47 -5.94 -29.53
CA ARG A 554 -7.28 -4.73 -29.78
C ARG A 554 -8.77 -4.97 -29.51
N ALA A 555 -9.31 -6.08 -30.02
CA ALA A 555 -10.71 -6.46 -29.79
C ALA A 555 -11.00 -6.68 -28.31
N TYR A 556 -10.10 -7.38 -27.60
CA TYR A 556 -10.25 -7.68 -26.17
C TYR A 556 -10.19 -6.43 -25.30
N LEU A 557 -9.27 -5.49 -25.58
CA LEU A 557 -9.22 -4.22 -24.87
C LEU A 557 -10.50 -3.40 -25.13
N GLY A 558 -10.97 -3.34 -26.39
CA GLY A 558 -12.26 -2.72 -26.71
C GLY A 558 -13.42 -3.38 -25.95
N TYR A 559 -13.47 -4.72 -25.93
CA TYR A 559 -14.45 -5.47 -25.14
C TYR A 559 -14.42 -5.08 -23.66
N MET A 560 -13.23 -5.05 -23.02
CA MET A 560 -13.08 -4.66 -21.63
C MET A 560 -13.65 -3.28 -21.34
N TYR A 561 -13.34 -2.28 -22.20
CA TYR A 561 -13.85 -0.91 -22.02
C TYR A 561 -15.35 -0.78 -22.26
N GLY A 562 -15.94 -1.69 -23.03
CA GLY A 562 -17.39 -1.77 -23.23
C GLY A 562 -18.15 -2.42 -22.06
N GLN A 563 -17.49 -3.25 -21.25
CA GLN A 563 -18.13 -3.97 -20.15
C GLN A 563 -18.40 -3.07 -18.93
N PRO A 564 -19.42 -3.40 -18.08
CA PRO A 564 -19.62 -2.71 -16.81
C PRO A 564 -18.50 -3.02 -15.83
N GLY A 565 -18.11 -2.02 -15.03
CA GLY A 565 -16.99 -2.07 -14.09
C GLY A 565 -15.89 -1.06 -14.41
N LYS A 566 -15.12 -0.66 -13.40
CA LYS A 566 -13.97 0.24 -13.54
C LYS A 566 -12.83 -0.51 -14.25
N LYS A 567 -11.82 0.20 -14.75
CA LYS A 567 -10.78 -0.38 -15.62
C LYS A 567 -9.43 -0.36 -14.94
N LEU A 568 -8.72 -1.48 -14.93
CA LEU A 568 -7.34 -1.56 -14.46
C LEU A 568 -6.49 -2.30 -15.49
N ASN A 569 -5.41 -1.67 -15.91
CA ASN A 569 -4.39 -2.26 -16.77
C ASN A 569 -3.03 -2.22 -16.09
N PHE A 570 -2.35 -3.35 -16.05
CA PHE A 570 -0.96 -3.40 -15.63
C PHE A 570 -0.05 -2.76 -16.70
N MET A 571 0.98 -2.05 -16.26
CA MET A 571 1.99 -1.42 -17.11
C MET A 571 2.53 -2.38 -18.17
N GLY A 572 2.66 -1.92 -19.41
CA GLY A 572 3.08 -2.71 -20.57
C GLY A 572 1.94 -3.32 -21.36
N THR A 573 0.72 -3.38 -20.82
CA THR A 573 -0.50 -3.79 -21.58
C THR A 573 -0.70 -2.87 -22.78
N GLU A 574 -0.53 -1.58 -22.59
CA GLU A 574 -0.69 -0.54 -23.61
C GLU A 574 0.41 -0.58 -24.69
N LEU A 575 1.53 -1.21 -24.40
CA LEU A 575 2.61 -1.43 -25.36
C LEU A 575 2.42 -2.72 -26.17
N GLY A 576 1.46 -3.57 -25.78
CA GLY A 576 1.38 -4.93 -26.28
C GLY A 576 2.68 -5.68 -26.05
N GLN A 577 3.23 -5.61 -24.83
CA GLN A 577 4.52 -6.19 -24.49
C GLN A 577 4.61 -7.66 -24.88
N THR A 578 5.76 -8.07 -25.45
CA THR A 578 5.95 -9.44 -25.95
C THR A 578 6.53 -10.37 -24.87
N ALA A 579 7.42 -9.88 -24.02
CA ALA A 579 7.92 -10.64 -22.87
C ALA A 579 6.93 -10.61 -21.71
N GLU A 580 6.99 -11.62 -20.84
CA GLU A 580 6.41 -11.54 -19.51
C GLU A 580 7.01 -10.35 -18.74
N TRP A 581 6.29 -9.86 -17.74
CA TRP A 581 6.85 -8.86 -16.86
C TRP A 581 8.05 -9.42 -16.11
N ASP A 582 9.13 -8.64 -16.11
CA ASP A 582 10.38 -8.89 -15.40
C ASP A 582 10.66 -7.72 -14.46
N HIS A 583 10.59 -7.96 -13.14
CA HIS A 583 10.84 -6.94 -12.13
C HIS A 583 12.30 -6.47 -12.11
N ASP A 584 13.26 -7.28 -12.58
CA ASP A 584 14.68 -6.92 -12.68
C ASP A 584 15.00 -6.12 -13.94
N GLY A 585 14.07 -6.07 -14.89
CA GLY A 585 14.17 -5.34 -16.13
C GLY A 585 13.46 -3.98 -16.14
N GLN A 586 13.04 -3.59 -17.33
CA GLN A 586 12.11 -2.47 -17.57
C GLN A 586 11.15 -2.85 -18.69
N LEU A 587 10.08 -2.08 -18.87
CA LEU A 587 9.18 -2.27 -20.00
C LEU A 587 9.92 -2.19 -21.34
N GLN A 588 9.41 -2.92 -22.32
CA GLN A 588 9.98 -2.97 -23.68
C GLN A 588 9.64 -1.70 -24.47
N TRP A 589 10.07 -0.52 -23.98
CA TRP A 589 9.78 0.78 -24.59
C TRP A 589 10.15 0.88 -26.06
N PHE A 590 11.17 0.13 -26.50
CA PHE A 590 11.57 0.07 -27.92
C PHE A 590 10.47 -0.43 -28.85
N LEU A 591 9.47 -1.15 -28.33
CA LEU A 591 8.34 -1.66 -29.13
C LEU A 591 7.52 -0.52 -29.76
N THR A 592 7.47 0.65 -29.12
CA THR A 592 6.73 1.79 -29.65
C THR A 592 7.27 2.33 -30.99
N GLN A 593 8.48 1.92 -31.40
CA GLN A 593 9.03 2.21 -32.72
C GLN A 593 8.35 1.43 -33.87
N PHE A 594 7.60 0.38 -33.53
CA PHE A 594 6.88 -0.45 -34.47
C PHE A 594 5.39 -0.10 -34.47
N GLU A 595 4.82 0.18 -35.65
CA GLU A 595 3.40 0.57 -35.81
C GLU A 595 2.42 -0.39 -35.15
N ARG A 596 2.72 -1.68 -35.13
CA ARG A 596 1.92 -2.71 -34.46
C ARG A 596 1.71 -2.38 -32.96
N HIS A 597 2.76 -1.96 -32.27
CA HIS A 597 2.74 -1.65 -30.83
C HIS A 597 2.32 -0.21 -30.55
N ALA A 598 2.80 0.73 -31.36
CA ALA A 598 2.35 2.11 -31.30
C ALA A 598 0.84 2.24 -31.56
N GLY A 599 0.28 1.37 -32.41
CA GLY A 599 -1.17 1.29 -32.66
C GLY A 599 -1.96 0.86 -31.41
N ILE A 600 -1.44 -0.11 -30.64
CA ILE A 600 -2.07 -0.53 -29.37
C ILE A 600 -2.02 0.60 -28.33
N GLN A 601 -0.87 1.29 -28.24
CA GLN A 601 -0.73 2.42 -27.30
C GLN A 601 -1.73 3.53 -27.63
N ARG A 602 -1.86 3.90 -28.89
CA ARG A 602 -2.88 4.87 -29.35
C ARG A 602 -4.30 4.38 -29.05
N LEU A 603 -4.58 3.09 -29.23
CA LEU A 603 -5.89 2.53 -28.92
C LEU A 603 -6.22 2.63 -27.42
N VAL A 604 -5.31 2.23 -26.54
CA VAL A 604 -5.53 2.32 -25.09
C VAL A 604 -5.76 3.76 -24.66
N ARG A 605 -4.96 4.70 -25.17
CA ARG A 605 -5.17 6.13 -24.97
C ARG A 605 -6.59 6.56 -25.37
N ASP A 606 -6.99 6.23 -26.58
CA ASP A 606 -8.28 6.66 -27.12
C ASP A 606 -9.45 5.97 -26.43
N LEU A 607 -9.29 4.73 -25.96
CA LEU A 607 -10.26 4.03 -25.11
C LEU A 607 -10.43 4.70 -23.75
N ASN A 608 -9.34 5.12 -23.10
CA ASN A 608 -9.39 5.86 -21.84
C ASN A 608 -10.13 7.19 -22.01
N HIS A 609 -9.81 7.95 -23.06
CA HIS A 609 -10.49 9.21 -23.35
C HIS A 609 -11.98 9.01 -23.71
N LEU A 610 -12.29 7.95 -24.47
CA LEU A 610 -13.67 7.59 -24.78
C LEU A 610 -14.46 7.24 -23.51
N TYR A 611 -13.87 6.44 -22.63
CA TYR A 611 -14.48 6.04 -21.36
C TYR A 611 -14.79 7.25 -20.47
N GLN A 612 -13.89 8.23 -20.39
CA GLN A 612 -14.12 9.47 -19.65
C GLN A 612 -15.18 10.37 -20.33
N ALA A 613 -15.15 10.47 -21.65
CA ALA A 613 -16.04 11.37 -22.39
C ALA A 613 -17.49 10.88 -22.47
N GLN A 614 -17.72 9.56 -22.39
CA GLN A 614 -19.02 8.94 -22.53
C GLN A 614 -19.61 8.50 -21.20
N THR A 615 -20.47 9.31 -20.59
CA THR A 615 -21.13 9.00 -19.32
C THR A 615 -21.85 7.65 -19.34
N ALA A 616 -22.40 7.24 -20.48
CA ALA A 616 -23.03 5.94 -20.65
C ALA A 616 -22.07 4.75 -20.40
N LEU A 617 -20.76 4.92 -20.53
CA LEU A 617 -19.78 3.85 -20.31
C LEU A 617 -19.34 3.70 -18.84
N HIS A 618 -19.62 4.68 -17.97
CA HIS A 618 -19.10 4.65 -16.59
C HIS A 618 -20.08 5.02 -15.49
N GLN A 619 -21.11 5.85 -15.76
CA GLN A 619 -21.95 6.38 -14.69
C GLN A 619 -22.76 5.30 -13.97
N LEU A 620 -23.18 4.27 -14.67
CA LEU A 620 -23.93 3.12 -14.15
C LEU A 620 -23.12 1.83 -14.23
N ASP A 621 -21.80 1.89 -14.03
CA ASP A 621 -20.94 0.70 -14.06
C ASP A 621 -21.30 -0.33 -12.98
N CYS A 622 -21.82 0.14 -11.86
CA CYS A 622 -22.20 -0.70 -10.71
C CYS A 622 -23.71 -0.86 -10.56
N ASP A 623 -24.49 -0.55 -11.61
CA ASP A 623 -25.95 -0.57 -11.59
C ASP A 623 -26.47 -1.34 -12.82
N PRO A 624 -27.34 -2.35 -12.66
CA PRO A 624 -27.86 -3.14 -13.78
C PRO A 624 -28.65 -2.31 -14.81
N ARG A 625 -29.17 -1.13 -14.45
CA ARG A 625 -29.81 -0.22 -15.40
C ARG A 625 -28.85 0.34 -16.45
N GLY A 626 -27.53 0.25 -16.22
CA GLY A 626 -26.50 0.71 -17.15
C GLY A 626 -26.15 -0.27 -18.25
N PHE A 627 -26.78 -1.44 -18.33
CA PHE A 627 -26.43 -2.49 -19.28
C PHE A 627 -27.66 -3.20 -19.85
N GLU A 628 -27.66 -3.46 -21.15
CA GLU A 628 -28.71 -4.23 -21.79
C GLU A 628 -28.15 -5.02 -22.99
N TRP A 629 -28.31 -6.35 -22.97
CA TRP A 629 -27.93 -7.18 -24.11
C TRP A 629 -28.73 -6.83 -25.36
N ARG A 630 -28.05 -6.79 -26.52
CA ARG A 630 -28.66 -6.72 -27.85
C ARG A 630 -28.50 -8.04 -28.58
N LEU A 631 -27.37 -8.69 -28.39
CA LEU A 631 -27.05 -9.98 -28.94
C LEU A 631 -26.15 -10.74 -27.97
N GLN A 632 -26.75 -11.69 -27.25
CA GLN A 632 -26.05 -12.51 -26.25
C GLN A 632 -25.66 -13.87 -26.81
N ASP A 633 -26.54 -14.52 -27.55
CA ASP A 633 -26.48 -15.97 -27.86
C ASP A 633 -25.99 -16.28 -29.27
N ASN A 634 -25.23 -15.41 -29.91
CA ASN A 634 -24.71 -15.65 -31.28
C ASN A 634 -23.36 -16.39 -31.24
N ALA A 635 -23.38 -17.59 -30.70
CA ALA A 635 -22.19 -18.44 -30.58
C ALA A 635 -21.58 -18.81 -31.94
N ASP A 636 -22.39 -19.10 -32.95
CA ASP A 636 -21.91 -19.54 -34.27
C ASP A 636 -21.02 -18.51 -34.96
N LEU A 637 -21.33 -17.22 -34.80
CA LEU A 637 -20.52 -16.12 -35.32
C LEU A 637 -19.52 -15.57 -34.30
N SER A 638 -19.60 -15.99 -33.01
CA SER A 638 -18.82 -15.44 -31.91
C SER A 638 -18.87 -13.92 -31.87
N VAL A 639 -20.06 -13.35 -32.07
CA VAL A 639 -20.34 -11.92 -32.01
C VAL A 639 -21.26 -11.64 -30.83
N ILE A 640 -20.92 -10.64 -30.04
CA ILE A 640 -21.77 -10.12 -28.97
C ILE A 640 -22.07 -8.65 -29.19
N ALA A 641 -23.24 -8.19 -28.73
CA ALA A 641 -23.59 -6.78 -28.73
C ALA A 641 -24.41 -6.43 -27.50
N HIS A 642 -24.16 -5.25 -26.94
CA HIS A 642 -24.89 -4.71 -25.79
C HIS A 642 -24.94 -3.19 -25.84
N GLU A 643 -25.88 -2.60 -25.14
CA GLU A 643 -25.91 -1.16 -24.92
C GLU A 643 -25.51 -0.81 -23.49
N ARG A 644 -24.72 0.25 -23.37
CA ARG A 644 -24.40 0.92 -22.12
C ARG A 644 -25.23 2.18 -22.02
N MET A 645 -25.68 2.52 -20.81
CA MET A 645 -26.60 3.63 -20.58
C MET A 645 -26.20 4.45 -19.36
N ASP A 646 -26.50 5.75 -19.38
CA ASP A 646 -26.40 6.63 -18.21
C ASP A 646 -27.78 7.00 -17.66
N GLU A 647 -27.79 7.76 -16.54
CA GLU A 647 -29.01 8.24 -15.89
C GLU A 647 -29.81 9.21 -16.77
N ALA A 648 -29.19 9.93 -17.69
CA ALA A 648 -29.84 10.84 -18.64
C ALA A 648 -30.45 10.14 -19.85
N GLY A 649 -30.18 8.82 -20.00
CA GLY A 649 -30.69 8.01 -21.12
C GLY A 649 -29.82 8.07 -22.37
N ASN A 650 -28.59 8.62 -22.29
CA ASN A 650 -27.61 8.48 -23.34
C ASN A 650 -27.24 7.01 -23.50
N ARG A 651 -26.95 6.59 -24.73
CA ARG A 651 -26.65 5.19 -25.05
C ARG A 651 -25.41 5.05 -25.91
N VAL A 652 -24.62 4.04 -25.59
CA VAL A 652 -23.50 3.58 -26.41
C VAL A 652 -23.71 2.10 -26.71
N LEU A 653 -23.85 1.78 -27.98
CA LEU A 653 -23.91 0.41 -28.48
C LEU A 653 -22.48 -0.09 -28.66
N VAL A 654 -22.16 -1.24 -28.07
CA VAL A 654 -20.86 -1.92 -28.18
C VAL A 654 -21.08 -3.24 -28.91
N ILE A 655 -20.30 -3.48 -29.98
CA ILE A 655 -20.35 -4.71 -30.76
C ILE A 655 -18.96 -5.29 -30.86
N THR A 656 -18.78 -6.55 -30.48
CA THR A 656 -17.47 -7.23 -30.57
C THR A 656 -17.60 -8.49 -31.43
N ASN A 657 -16.77 -8.58 -32.46
CA ASN A 657 -16.56 -9.76 -33.28
C ASN A 657 -15.24 -10.44 -32.89
N PHE A 658 -15.34 -11.63 -32.33
CA PHE A 658 -14.18 -12.41 -31.92
C PHE A 658 -13.67 -13.42 -32.96
N THR A 659 -14.05 -13.26 -34.24
CA THR A 659 -13.56 -14.09 -35.33
C THR A 659 -12.78 -13.28 -36.38
N PRO A 660 -11.84 -13.90 -37.09
CA PRO A 660 -11.12 -13.24 -38.20
C PRO A 660 -11.97 -13.08 -39.47
N VAL A 661 -13.28 -13.35 -39.37
CA VAL A 661 -14.23 -13.23 -40.49
C VAL A 661 -15.07 -11.98 -40.30
N PRO A 662 -15.01 -10.99 -41.20
CA PRO A 662 -15.86 -9.82 -41.13
C PRO A 662 -17.33 -10.18 -41.34
N GLN A 663 -18.23 -9.52 -40.65
CA GLN A 663 -19.67 -9.71 -40.83
C GLN A 663 -20.22 -8.59 -41.71
N GLN A 664 -20.58 -8.95 -42.97
CA GLN A 664 -21.17 -8.02 -43.92
C GLN A 664 -22.69 -8.02 -43.78
N ALA A 665 -23.30 -6.86 -43.99
CA ALA A 665 -24.76 -6.70 -43.90
C ALA A 665 -25.36 -7.31 -42.63
N PHE A 666 -24.65 -7.13 -41.51
CA PHE A 666 -25.03 -7.64 -40.21
C PHE A 666 -26.21 -6.85 -39.64
N ARG A 667 -27.34 -7.51 -39.48
CA ARG A 667 -28.55 -6.87 -38.95
C ARG A 667 -28.64 -7.09 -37.47
N LEU A 668 -28.75 -5.97 -36.73
CA LEU A 668 -28.80 -5.98 -35.26
C LEU A 668 -30.05 -5.20 -34.78
N GLY A 669 -30.89 -5.85 -34.00
CA GLY A 669 -32.04 -5.21 -33.35
C GLY A 669 -31.61 -4.15 -32.33
N VAL A 670 -32.30 -2.98 -32.35
CA VAL A 670 -32.10 -1.91 -31.38
C VAL A 670 -33.44 -1.35 -30.87
N PRO A 671 -33.53 -0.89 -29.61
CA PRO A 671 -34.82 -0.51 -29.01
C PRO A 671 -35.28 0.90 -29.41
N LYS A 672 -34.36 1.76 -29.82
CA LYS A 672 -34.63 3.19 -30.08
C LYS A 672 -34.47 3.53 -31.56
N THR A 673 -35.47 4.23 -32.13
CA THR A 673 -35.33 4.87 -33.43
C THR A 673 -34.36 6.04 -33.35
N GLY A 674 -33.46 6.17 -34.34
CA GLY A 674 -32.49 7.27 -34.35
C GLY A 674 -31.32 7.00 -35.26
N LYS A 675 -30.24 7.73 -35.00
CA LYS A 675 -28.95 7.54 -35.67
C LYS A 675 -27.94 6.99 -34.65
N TYR A 676 -27.08 6.14 -35.14
CA TYR A 676 -25.93 5.60 -34.41
C TYR A 676 -24.67 6.08 -35.09
N ARG A 677 -23.89 6.95 -34.37
CA ARG A 677 -22.62 7.48 -34.85
C ARG A 677 -21.46 6.68 -34.28
N LEU A 678 -20.54 6.28 -35.16
CA LEU A 678 -19.31 5.61 -34.75
C LEU A 678 -18.44 6.54 -33.89
N LEU A 679 -18.06 6.08 -32.69
CA LEU A 679 -17.15 6.74 -31.78
C LEU A 679 -15.74 6.17 -31.90
N LEU A 680 -15.63 4.84 -31.97
CA LEU A 680 -14.35 4.14 -32.06
C LEU A 680 -14.53 2.78 -32.75
N ASN A 681 -13.54 2.46 -33.57
CA ASN A 681 -13.36 1.15 -34.23
C ASN A 681 -11.95 0.65 -33.93
N THR A 682 -11.80 -0.45 -33.17
CA THR A 682 -10.50 -0.99 -32.80
C THR A 682 -9.70 -1.56 -33.98
N ASP A 683 -10.35 -1.79 -35.13
CA ASP A 683 -9.70 -2.23 -36.39
C ASP A 683 -9.34 -1.06 -37.32
N ALA A 684 -9.48 0.19 -36.89
CA ALA A 684 -9.11 1.34 -37.68
C ALA A 684 -7.61 1.39 -38.01
N LYS A 685 -7.25 1.92 -39.15
CA LYS A 685 -5.87 2.05 -39.66
C LYS A 685 -4.94 2.72 -38.65
N GLN A 686 -5.42 3.73 -37.91
CA GLN A 686 -4.64 4.44 -36.91
C GLN A 686 -4.16 3.57 -35.75
N TYR A 687 -4.79 2.41 -35.55
CA TYR A 687 -4.40 1.39 -34.56
C TYR A 687 -3.68 0.20 -35.20
N ASN A 688 -3.20 0.37 -36.43
CA ASN A 688 -2.63 -0.69 -37.25
C ASN A 688 -3.61 -1.87 -37.48
N GLY A 689 -4.90 -1.53 -37.63
CA GLY A 689 -5.95 -2.46 -37.98
C GLY A 689 -6.01 -2.71 -39.48
N SER A 690 -6.91 -3.61 -39.92
CA SER A 690 -7.13 -3.90 -41.34
C SER A 690 -7.85 -2.80 -42.09
N ASP A 691 -8.40 -1.83 -41.40
CA ASP A 691 -9.21 -0.72 -41.91
C ASP A 691 -10.42 -1.22 -42.74
N TYR A 692 -11.02 -2.32 -42.25
CA TYR A 692 -12.20 -2.87 -42.88
C TYR A 692 -13.33 -1.81 -42.89
N PRO A 693 -14.04 -1.64 -44.03
CA PRO A 693 -15.02 -0.58 -44.16
C PRO A 693 -16.16 -0.66 -43.17
N VAL A 694 -16.31 0.40 -42.38
CA VAL A 694 -17.34 0.59 -41.36
C VAL A 694 -18.12 1.87 -41.61
N LEU A 695 -19.43 1.85 -41.42
CA LEU A 695 -20.28 3.03 -41.57
C LEU A 695 -20.08 3.98 -40.39
N GLN A 696 -19.83 5.24 -40.69
CA GLN A 696 -19.65 6.29 -39.68
C GLN A 696 -20.97 6.68 -38.98
N ASP A 697 -22.06 6.76 -39.77
CA ASP A 697 -23.42 7.03 -39.31
C ASP A 697 -24.36 5.97 -39.83
N VAL A 698 -25.14 5.34 -38.98
CA VAL A 698 -26.12 4.33 -39.31
C VAL A 698 -27.49 4.77 -38.79
N SER A 699 -28.49 4.83 -39.66
CA SER A 699 -29.86 5.09 -39.26
C SER A 699 -30.61 3.80 -39.00
N THR A 700 -31.52 3.82 -38.03
CA THR A 700 -32.42 2.69 -37.81
C THR A 700 -33.40 2.50 -38.93
N GLU A 701 -33.67 1.24 -39.28
CA GLU A 701 -34.70 0.81 -40.21
C GLU A 701 -35.87 0.16 -39.43
N ALA A 702 -37.09 0.36 -39.92
CA ALA A 702 -38.30 -0.28 -39.36
C ALA A 702 -38.38 -1.74 -39.81
N ILE A 703 -37.31 -2.49 -39.60
CA ILE A 703 -37.16 -3.91 -39.90
C ILE A 703 -36.91 -4.64 -38.61
N SER A 704 -37.71 -5.60 -38.27
CA SER A 704 -37.59 -6.37 -37.03
C SER A 704 -36.36 -7.26 -37.04
N SER A 705 -35.62 -7.26 -35.93
CA SER A 705 -34.47 -8.17 -35.66
C SER A 705 -34.36 -8.39 -34.15
N GLU A 706 -33.94 -9.58 -33.74
CA GLU A 706 -33.72 -9.98 -32.32
C GLU A 706 -34.93 -9.63 -31.42
N GLY A 707 -36.16 -9.79 -31.94
CA GLY A 707 -37.40 -9.46 -31.19
C GLY A 707 -37.72 -7.95 -31.05
N LEU A 708 -36.91 -7.08 -31.63
CA LEU A 708 -37.07 -5.63 -31.63
C LEU A 708 -37.64 -5.14 -32.95
N LYS A 709 -38.44 -4.05 -32.90
CA LYS A 709 -39.12 -3.49 -34.09
C LYS A 709 -38.20 -2.68 -35.01
N GLN A 710 -37.06 -2.26 -34.51
CA GLN A 710 -36.06 -1.45 -35.19
C GLN A 710 -34.75 -2.24 -35.30
N SER A 711 -34.00 -2.01 -36.34
CA SER A 711 -32.66 -2.62 -36.49
C SER A 711 -31.70 -1.68 -37.21
N LEU A 712 -30.42 -1.99 -37.07
CA LEU A 712 -29.32 -1.40 -37.82
C LEU A 712 -28.80 -2.42 -38.82
N LEU A 713 -28.39 -1.96 -40.00
CA LEU A 713 -27.63 -2.74 -40.93
C LEU A 713 -26.16 -2.29 -40.90
N LEU A 714 -25.28 -3.15 -40.39
CA LEU A 714 -23.90 -2.85 -40.05
C LEU A 714 -22.90 -3.67 -40.86
N SER A 715 -21.68 -3.19 -40.94
CA SER A 715 -20.49 -3.98 -41.26
C SER A 715 -19.63 -4.08 -40.03
N VAL A 716 -19.32 -5.29 -39.55
CA VAL A 716 -18.50 -5.53 -38.36
C VAL A 716 -17.16 -6.11 -38.77
N PRO A 717 -16.04 -5.42 -38.52
CA PRO A 717 -14.69 -5.86 -38.88
C PRO A 717 -14.31 -7.19 -38.25
N PRO A 718 -13.28 -7.87 -38.74
CA PRO A 718 -12.74 -9.07 -38.13
C PRO A 718 -11.98 -8.71 -36.85
N LEU A 719 -12.10 -9.52 -35.79
CA LEU A 719 -11.38 -9.37 -34.50
C LEU A 719 -11.39 -7.90 -34.01
N ALA A 720 -12.59 -7.34 -33.85
CA ALA A 720 -12.75 -5.91 -33.55
C ALA A 720 -13.92 -5.63 -32.63
N THR A 721 -13.82 -4.50 -31.92
CA THR A 721 -14.90 -3.91 -31.14
C THR A 721 -15.24 -2.54 -31.71
N LEU A 722 -16.54 -2.28 -31.89
CA LEU A 722 -17.12 -1.02 -32.34
C LEU A 722 -17.91 -0.36 -31.23
N PHE A 723 -17.80 0.95 -31.13
CA PHE A 723 -18.60 1.79 -30.24
C PHE A 723 -19.43 2.76 -31.05
N TYR A 724 -20.75 2.73 -30.90
CA TYR A 724 -21.66 3.66 -31.54
C TYR A 724 -22.50 4.43 -30.54
N GLN A 725 -22.52 5.75 -30.64
CA GLN A 725 -23.40 6.59 -29.82
C GLN A 725 -24.76 6.75 -30.50
N TRP A 726 -25.82 6.45 -29.75
CA TRP A 726 -27.18 6.74 -30.21
C TRP A 726 -27.52 8.22 -30.08
N THR A 727 -28.22 8.76 -31.07
CA THR A 727 -28.84 10.09 -31.07
C THR A 727 -30.27 9.99 -31.56
N ALA A 728 -31.21 10.71 -30.94
CA ALA A 728 -32.58 10.80 -31.41
C ALA A 728 -32.63 11.45 -32.81
N LYS A 729 -33.61 11.06 -33.60
CA LYS A 729 -33.89 11.73 -34.89
C LYS A 729 -34.45 13.12 -34.69
#